data_b5f59f568dfdba8ec8522ccc196c257c
#
_entry.id   b5f59f568dfdba8ec8522ccc196c257c
#
_cell.length_a   1.000
_cell.length_b   1.000
_cell.length_c   1.000
_cell.angle_alpha   90.00
_cell.angle_beta   90.00
_cell.angle_gamma   90.00
#
_symmetry.space_group_name_H-M   'P 1'
#
loop_
_entity.id
_entity.type
_entity.pdbx_description
1 polymer ?
#
loop_
_entity_poly.entity_id
_entity_poly.type
_entity_poly.pdbx_seq_one_letter_code
_entity_poly.pdbx_strand_id
1 'polypeptide(L)'
;MGARDAATIAGLDFAFSLPGKVMTQASMKWTRRIRANAGTIFRAMGLALLVAAPAMAGETIRYNALVDGGKNAGHQVVTHDDDGTTHVDFIFKDNGRGPELKEEYALAPDGTFSRYQAKGTSTFGAVVDESFVRNANRVEWRSTSDKGEQALAGDGAMYTPLGGSPEAFSVAIGALSRRADGKLPLLPSGTLTMRKVADADVGTGDHRRKVQLLALTGVGFTPTFVWATTDATPRLFAFIAPGFLQLIEAGWESDADALEARQKKAEGEALVELQQRLAHPLPGATLIRNVRVFDSEHATLGPPSDVLVRDGRIASVSAAGGNGTRADHVVDGGNRVLLPGLFDMHAHFGAWDGGLHMAAGITTIRDMGNDNDTLQQLIADGNAGRLLSPHIVPAGFIEGESPMSARNGFVVKDLAEAERAVDWYHAHGYPQIKIYNSFPKTLVRDTAAYAHHYGMRVSGHVPAFMRAQDVVEQGYDEIQHINQLMLNFFVDDKTDTRTLQRFYLPAEKTAALDFDGKPVQDFIALLASHKTVIDPTLATFEFLHQRDGEMSPIVADIADHLPPDVQRGRRAAGMDIPDDATAARYTKSFDKMVEFVGRAYRAGVPVVAGTDELPGFTLQRELELYVRAGLTPAQALQVATWNGAKYARVLEDRGSVAVGKRADVILVDGDPTANISDIRKVALVLKDGNAYYPSEIDTALGIKPFADPLRVETKAE
;
A
#
# COMPACT_ATOMS: atom_id res chain seq x y z
N MET A 1 -0.08 8.77 -6.41
CA MET A 1 -0.08 7.31 -6.36
C MET A 1 -0.03 6.95 -4.90
N GLY A 2 -1.06 6.40 -4.33
CA GLY A 2 -1.01 5.87 -2.99
C GLY A 2 -0.71 4.37 -3.04
N ALA A 3 -0.29 3.75 -1.94
CA ALA A 3 -0.08 2.29 -1.82
C ALA A 3 -1.21 1.44 -2.43
N ARG A 4 -2.38 2.04 -2.63
CA ARG A 4 -3.52 1.49 -3.38
C ARG A 4 -3.23 1.22 -4.86
N ASP A 5 -2.29 1.97 -5.47
CA ASP A 5 -2.05 1.88 -6.90
C ASP A 5 -1.04 0.78 -7.24
N ALA A 6 -0.13 0.52 -6.33
CA ALA A 6 0.93 -0.47 -6.52
C ALA A 6 0.52 -1.88 -6.10
N ALA A 7 -0.34 -2.05 -5.07
CA ALA A 7 -0.83 -3.36 -4.65
C ALA A 7 -1.75 -4.04 -5.69
N THR A 8 -2.27 -3.29 -6.67
CA THR A 8 -3.07 -3.84 -7.78
C THR A 8 -2.20 -4.48 -8.88
N ILE A 9 -0.87 -4.35 -8.79
CA ILE A 9 0.07 -4.94 -9.77
C ILE A 9 0.32 -6.42 -9.48
N ALA A 10 0.18 -6.87 -8.24
CA ALA A 10 0.28 -8.28 -7.88
C ALA A 10 -1.11 -8.89 -7.76
N GLY A 11 -1.45 -9.82 -8.62
CA GLY A 11 -2.74 -10.51 -8.59
C GLY A 11 -3.06 -11.04 -7.18
N LEU A 12 -4.27 -10.76 -6.70
CA LEU A 12 -4.80 -11.14 -5.39
C LEU A 12 -4.23 -10.46 -4.14
N ASP A 13 -3.22 -9.61 -4.23
CA ASP A 13 -2.81 -8.78 -3.09
C ASP A 13 -3.79 -7.61 -2.89
N PHE A 14 -5.04 -7.91 -2.55
CA PHE A 14 -5.99 -6.97 -1.97
C PHE A 14 -5.77 -6.86 -0.45
N ALA A 15 -4.54 -6.73 0.00
CA ALA A 15 -4.23 -6.35 1.37
C ALA A 15 -4.25 -4.82 1.45
N PHE A 16 -5.43 -4.23 1.53
CA PHE A 16 -5.59 -2.81 1.74
C PHE A 16 -6.02 -2.50 3.16
N SER A 17 -5.26 -1.67 3.79
CA SER A 17 -5.66 -0.96 4.99
C SER A 17 -6.22 0.38 4.59
N LEU A 18 -7.48 0.64 4.83
CA LEU A 18 -8.04 2.00 4.90
C LEU A 18 -9.41 2.09 5.58
N PRO A 19 -9.74 3.29 6.01
CA PRO A 19 -10.61 3.62 7.12
C PRO A 19 -12.07 3.95 6.75
N GLY A 20 -12.97 3.72 7.72
CA GLY A 20 -14.39 3.96 7.62
C GLY A 20 -14.86 5.32 8.15
N LYS A 21 -15.97 5.80 7.60
CA LYS A 21 -16.70 6.97 8.09
C LYS A 21 -17.85 6.56 8.99
N VAL A 22 -17.98 7.23 10.12
CA VAL A 22 -19.23 7.29 10.90
C VAL A 22 -19.99 8.53 10.43
N MET A 23 -21.16 8.35 9.86
CA MET A 23 -22.07 9.46 9.54
C MET A 23 -23.06 9.66 10.67
N THR A 24 -23.13 10.89 11.17
CA THR A 24 -24.29 11.39 11.94
C THR A 24 -25.36 11.88 10.97
N GLN A 25 -26.58 11.36 11.14
CA GLN A 25 -27.77 11.74 10.37
C GLN A 25 -28.20 13.18 10.69
N ALA A 26 -28.46 13.96 9.65
CA ALA A 26 -29.41 15.06 9.71
C ALA A 26 -30.31 14.99 8.47
N SER A 27 -31.57 14.72 8.75
CA SER A 27 -32.67 14.60 7.82
C SER A 27 -33.05 15.92 7.15
N MET A 28 -33.39 15.88 5.85
CA MET A 28 -34.41 16.78 5.31
C MET A 28 -35.18 16.13 4.17
N LYS A 29 -36.48 15.95 4.43
CA LYS A 29 -37.52 15.51 3.47
C LYS A 29 -37.82 16.62 2.47
N TRP A 30 -37.90 16.27 1.19
CA TRP A 30 -38.75 17.02 0.25
C TRP A 30 -39.51 16.06 -0.65
N THR A 31 -40.85 16.06 -0.46
CA THR A 31 -41.85 15.42 -1.28
C THR A 31 -42.27 16.32 -2.44
N ARG A 32 -42.38 15.78 -3.65
CA ARG A 32 -43.37 16.26 -4.61
C ARG A 32 -43.91 15.13 -5.50
N ARG A 33 -45.22 14.98 -5.38
CA ARG A 33 -46.12 14.19 -6.25
C ARG A 33 -46.23 14.83 -7.64
N ILE A 34 -46.33 14.03 -8.70
CA ILE A 34 -47.23 14.31 -9.85
C ILE A 34 -47.84 13.00 -10.34
N ARG A 35 -49.11 13.11 -10.61
CA ARG A 35 -50.10 12.04 -10.93
C ARG A 35 -50.07 11.61 -12.41
N ALA A 36 -50.57 10.40 -12.57
CA ALA A 36 -51.01 9.63 -13.71
C ALA A 36 -51.73 10.37 -14.84
N ASN A 37 -51.69 9.78 -16.03
CA ASN A 37 -52.90 9.48 -16.76
C ASN A 37 -52.73 8.30 -17.75
N ALA A 38 -53.79 7.50 -17.82
CA ALA A 38 -53.93 6.30 -18.58
C ALA A 38 -54.43 6.57 -20.03
N GLY A 39 -54.15 5.65 -20.92
CA GLY A 39 -54.77 5.61 -22.26
C GLY A 39 -54.58 4.24 -22.91
N THR A 40 -55.63 3.45 -22.82
CA THR A 40 -55.86 2.12 -23.43
C THR A 40 -56.10 2.24 -24.91
N ILE A 41 -55.53 1.35 -25.76
CA ILE A 41 -56.20 0.82 -26.97
C ILE A 41 -55.71 -0.61 -27.25
N PHE A 42 -56.65 -1.52 -27.30
CA PHE A 42 -56.63 -2.91 -27.80
C PHE A 42 -56.46 -2.99 -29.31
N ARG A 43 -55.68 -3.97 -29.80
CA ARG A 43 -56.16 -4.90 -30.87
C ARG A 43 -55.28 -6.12 -30.96
N ALA A 44 -55.98 -7.27 -30.94
CA ALA A 44 -55.49 -8.63 -31.08
C ALA A 44 -55.18 -8.99 -32.53
N MET A 45 -54.22 -9.88 -32.74
CA MET A 45 -54.28 -10.99 -33.71
C MET A 45 -53.09 -11.91 -33.67
N GLY A 46 -53.31 -13.21 -33.58
CA GLY A 46 -52.53 -14.21 -34.27
C GLY A 46 -51.69 -15.15 -33.39
N LEU A 47 -52.35 -16.24 -33.00
CA LEU A 47 -51.81 -17.42 -32.35
C LEU A 47 -50.81 -18.17 -33.25
N ALA A 48 -49.57 -18.34 -32.82
CA ALA A 48 -48.72 -19.44 -33.21
C ALA A 48 -47.98 -19.92 -31.95
N LEU A 49 -48.49 -21.00 -31.36
CA LEU A 49 -47.81 -21.74 -30.30
C LEU A 49 -46.54 -22.39 -30.87
N LEU A 50 -45.42 -21.76 -30.75
CA LEU A 50 -44.14 -22.42 -30.61
C LEU A 50 -43.89 -22.61 -29.12
N VAL A 51 -44.04 -23.83 -28.64
CA VAL A 51 -43.58 -24.26 -27.33
C VAL A 51 -42.04 -24.16 -27.39
N ALA A 52 -41.51 -22.99 -27.11
CA ALA A 52 -40.16 -22.87 -26.67
C ALA A 52 -40.13 -23.43 -25.24
N ALA A 53 -39.43 -24.54 -25.05
CA ALA A 53 -39.02 -24.96 -23.71
C ALA A 53 -38.40 -23.74 -23.03
N PRO A 54 -38.73 -23.42 -21.76
CA PRO A 54 -38.02 -22.39 -21.05
C PRO A 54 -36.56 -22.86 -21.02
N ALA A 55 -35.65 -22.12 -21.66
CA ALA A 55 -34.25 -22.20 -21.34
C ALA A 55 -34.20 -21.90 -19.83
N MET A 56 -33.84 -22.90 -19.03
CA MET A 56 -33.56 -22.69 -17.61
C MET A 56 -32.40 -21.70 -17.61
N ALA A 57 -32.68 -20.46 -17.23
CA ALA A 57 -31.63 -19.49 -17.06
C ALA A 57 -30.76 -20.00 -15.90
N GLY A 58 -29.48 -20.24 -16.15
CA GLY A 58 -28.51 -20.63 -15.12
C GLY A 58 -28.55 -19.66 -13.93
N GLU A 59 -28.16 -20.11 -12.76
CA GLU A 59 -28.16 -19.26 -11.55
C GLU A 59 -27.19 -18.09 -11.76
N THR A 60 -27.69 -16.87 -11.60
CA THR A 60 -26.86 -15.65 -11.71
C THR A 60 -26.81 -14.95 -10.38
N ILE A 61 -25.58 -14.71 -9.90
CA ILE A 61 -25.29 -13.95 -8.68
C ILE A 61 -24.64 -12.64 -9.10
N ARG A 62 -25.17 -11.53 -8.60
CA ARG A 62 -24.62 -10.20 -8.86
C ARG A 62 -24.08 -9.60 -7.57
N TYR A 63 -22.95 -8.94 -7.66
CA TYR A 63 -22.35 -8.12 -6.63
C TYR A 63 -22.21 -6.68 -7.12
N ASN A 64 -22.44 -5.71 -6.25
CA ASN A 64 -22.16 -4.32 -6.51
C ASN A 64 -20.85 -3.93 -5.80
N ALA A 65 -19.96 -3.23 -6.53
CA ALA A 65 -18.74 -2.67 -5.99
C ALA A 65 -19.02 -1.24 -5.54
N LEU A 66 -18.97 -1.01 -4.23
CA LEU A 66 -19.26 0.27 -3.61
C LEU A 66 -17.99 0.92 -3.09
N VAL A 67 -17.91 2.24 -3.22
CA VAL A 67 -16.88 3.09 -2.66
C VAL A 67 -17.52 4.30 -1.97
N ASP A 68 -16.85 4.96 -1.07
CA ASP A 68 -17.22 6.28 -0.53
C ASP A 68 -18.69 6.45 -0.14
N GLY A 69 -19.18 5.69 0.84
CA GLY A 69 -20.52 5.83 1.36
C GLY A 69 -21.61 5.33 0.41
N GLY A 70 -21.30 4.30 -0.37
CA GLY A 70 -22.28 3.57 -1.19
C GLY A 70 -22.33 4.00 -2.65
N LYS A 71 -21.36 4.79 -3.14
CA LYS A 71 -21.25 5.10 -4.58
C LYS A 71 -20.86 3.83 -5.34
N ASN A 72 -21.64 3.47 -6.36
CA ASN A 72 -21.33 2.34 -7.22
C ASN A 72 -20.10 2.66 -8.10
N ALA A 73 -19.08 1.83 -8.03
CA ALA A 73 -17.83 1.90 -8.78
C ALA A 73 -17.62 0.69 -9.70
N GLY A 74 -18.61 -0.21 -9.80
CA GLY A 74 -18.52 -1.39 -10.64
C GLY A 74 -19.41 -2.54 -10.17
N HIS A 75 -19.12 -3.72 -10.69
CA HIS A 75 -19.88 -4.92 -10.35
C HIS A 75 -19.06 -6.19 -10.59
N GLN A 76 -19.50 -7.28 -9.97
CA GLN A 76 -19.17 -8.66 -10.37
C GLN A 76 -20.47 -9.40 -10.67
N VAL A 77 -20.54 -10.05 -11.83
CA VAL A 77 -21.66 -10.91 -12.21
C VAL A 77 -21.14 -12.31 -12.43
N VAL A 78 -21.65 -13.27 -11.68
CA VAL A 78 -21.29 -14.69 -11.76
C VAL A 78 -22.50 -15.45 -12.31
N THR A 79 -22.34 -16.14 -13.44
CA THR A 79 -23.38 -16.94 -14.07
C THR A 79 -22.95 -18.38 -14.16
N HIS A 80 -23.74 -19.28 -13.60
CA HIS A 80 -23.50 -20.72 -13.64
C HIS A 80 -24.36 -21.33 -14.75
N ASP A 81 -23.76 -21.94 -15.75
CA ASP A 81 -24.45 -22.62 -16.84
C ASP A 81 -24.76 -24.08 -16.50
N ASP A 82 -25.76 -24.65 -17.18
CA ASP A 82 -26.20 -26.04 -16.96
C ASP A 82 -25.11 -27.08 -17.25
N ASP A 83 -24.09 -26.74 -18.06
CA ASP A 83 -22.97 -27.63 -18.37
C ASP A 83 -21.86 -27.63 -17.31
N GLY A 84 -22.04 -26.87 -16.24
CA GLY A 84 -21.06 -26.71 -15.16
C GLY A 84 -19.97 -25.66 -15.42
N THR A 85 -20.09 -24.88 -16.49
CA THR A 85 -19.25 -23.72 -16.75
C THR A 85 -19.74 -22.52 -15.96
N THR A 86 -18.82 -21.73 -15.42
CA THR A 86 -19.14 -20.47 -14.75
C THR A 86 -18.48 -19.33 -15.50
N HIS A 87 -19.22 -18.27 -15.74
CA HIS A 87 -18.76 -17.03 -16.36
C HIS A 87 -18.79 -15.90 -15.31
N VAL A 88 -17.72 -15.09 -15.29
CA VAL A 88 -17.60 -13.92 -14.43
C VAL A 88 -17.34 -12.68 -15.29
N ASP A 89 -18.11 -11.63 -15.04
CA ASP A 89 -17.89 -10.28 -15.58
C ASP A 89 -17.58 -9.35 -14.41
N PHE A 90 -16.33 -8.89 -14.32
CA PHE A 90 -15.86 -8.05 -13.23
C PHE A 90 -15.35 -6.71 -13.75
N ILE A 91 -15.93 -5.64 -13.24
CA ILE A 91 -15.50 -4.27 -13.51
C ILE A 91 -15.42 -3.52 -12.18
N PHE A 92 -14.29 -2.90 -11.94
CA PHE A 92 -14.12 -1.95 -10.85
C PHE A 92 -13.38 -0.71 -11.38
N LYS A 93 -13.95 0.47 -11.20
CA LYS A 93 -13.34 1.74 -11.63
C LYS A 93 -13.46 2.77 -10.50
N ASP A 94 -12.33 3.15 -9.96
CA ASP A 94 -12.23 4.27 -9.04
C ASP A 94 -11.14 5.24 -9.51
N ASN A 95 -11.35 6.53 -9.33
CA ASN A 95 -10.38 7.55 -9.68
C ASN A 95 -9.88 7.43 -11.15
N GLY A 96 -10.80 7.07 -12.07
CA GLY A 96 -10.53 6.95 -13.50
C GLY A 96 -9.75 5.72 -13.94
N ARG A 97 -9.50 4.74 -13.07
CA ARG A 97 -8.76 3.50 -13.36
C ARG A 97 -9.29 2.32 -12.55
N GLY A 98 -8.90 1.14 -12.95
CA GLY A 98 -9.28 -0.11 -12.29
C GLY A 98 -9.41 -1.26 -13.29
N PRO A 99 -9.42 -2.51 -12.81
CA PRO A 99 -9.49 -3.70 -13.66
C PRO A 99 -10.83 -3.84 -14.36
N GLU A 100 -10.79 -4.54 -15.51
CA GLU A 100 -11.95 -5.00 -16.26
C GLU A 100 -11.65 -6.40 -16.79
N LEU A 101 -12.36 -7.41 -16.26
CA LEU A 101 -12.03 -8.82 -16.47
C LEU A 101 -13.26 -9.60 -16.91
N LYS A 102 -13.05 -10.56 -17.81
CA LYS A 102 -13.99 -11.65 -18.11
C LYS A 102 -13.32 -12.97 -17.81
N GLU A 103 -13.97 -13.75 -16.97
CA GLU A 103 -13.45 -15.05 -16.56
C GLU A 103 -14.42 -16.16 -16.95
N GLU A 104 -13.87 -17.32 -17.23
CA GLU A 104 -14.58 -18.56 -17.45
C GLU A 104 -13.88 -19.68 -16.70
N TYR A 105 -14.63 -20.46 -15.93
CA TYR A 105 -14.06 -21.59 -15.22
C TYR A 105 -15.01 -22.77 -15.09
N ALA A 106 -14.47 -23.96 -14.81
CA ALA A 106 -15.21 -25.11 -14.34
C ALA A 106 -14.48 -25.74 -13.14
N LEU A 107 -15.24 -26.40 -12.27
CA LEU A 107 -14.69 -27.02 -11.07
C LEU A 107 -14.50 -28.53 -11.24
N ALA A 108 -13.47 -29.06 -10.57
CA ALA A 108 -13.31 -30.47 -10.33
C ALA A 108 -14.17 -30.95 -9.16
N PRO A 109 -14.38 -32.28 -8.96
CA PRO A 109 -15.18 -32.79 -7.86
C PRO A 109 -14.72 -32.37 -6.45
N ASP A 110 -13.42 -32.03 -6.29
CA ASP A 110 -12.84 -31.51 -5.04
C ASP A 110 -13.14 -30.01 -4.81
N GLY A 111 -13.83 -29.35 -5.74
CA GLY A 111 -14.20 -27.94 -5.66
C GLY A 111 -13.11 -26.96 -6.14
N THR A 112 -11.95 -27.46 -6.56
CA THR A 112 -10.88 -26.62 -7.16
C THR A 112 -11.12 -26.44 -8.66
N PHE A 113 -10.40 -25.50 -9.30
CA PHE A 113 -10.49 -25.32 -10.75
C PHE A 113 -10.05 -26.60 -11.51
N SER A 114 -10.91 -27.05 -12.43
CA SER A 114 -10.53 -28.02 -13.47
C SER A 114 -10.03 -27.28 -14.73
N ARG A 115 -10.59 -26.12 -15.03
CA ARG A 115 -10.12 -25.15 -16.00
C ARG A 115 -10.44 -23.74 -15.50
N TYR A 116 -9.61 -22.79 -15.93
CA TYR A 116 -9.81 -21.36 -15.66
C TYR A 116 -9.24 -20.55 -16.81
N GLN A 117 -9.91 -19.50 -17.19
CA GLN A 117 -9.46 -18.52 -18.16
C GLN A 117 -9.88 -17.12 -17.69
N ALA A 118 -8.97 -16.15 -17.80
CA ALA A 118 -9.26 -14.74 -17.59
C ALA A 118 -8.70 -13.90 -18.75
N LYS A 119 -9.47 -12.89 -19.17
CA LYS A 119 -9.07 -11.91 -20.18
C LYS A 119 -9.54 -10.53 -19.78
N GLY A 120 -8.72 -9.51 -20.08
CA GLY A 120 -9.10 -8.14 -19.82
C GLY A 120 -7.91 -7.22 -19.67
N THR A 121 -8.03 -6.26 -18.74
CA THR A 121 -6.99 -5.28 -18.44
C THR A 121 -6.83 -5.10 -16.93
N SER A 122 -5.60 -4.86 -16.51
CA SER A 122 -5.24 -4.48 -15.14
C SER A 122 -5.61 -3.01 -14.85
N THR A 123 -5.38 -2.56 -13.63
CA THR A 123 -5.63 -1.18 -13.18
C THR A 123 -4.94 -0.12 -14.03
N PHE A 124 -3.74 -0.40 -14.54
CA PHE A 124 -2.96 0.53 -15.37
C PHE A 124 -2.96 0.19 -16.86
N GLY A 125 -3.83 -0.74 -17.29
CA GLY A 125 -4.05 -1.06 -18.67
C GLY A 125 -3.17 -2.18 -19.24
N ALA A 126 -2.34 -2.85 -18.42
CA ALA A 126 -1.64 -4.05 -18.86
C ALA A 126 -2.65 -5.15 -19.25
N VAL A 127 -2.31 -5.92 -20.27
CA VAL A 127 -3.17 -7.01 -20.75
C VAL A 127 -3.21 -8.12 -19.71
N VAL A 128 -4.41 -8.63 -19.46
CA VAL A 128 -4.65 -9.87 -18.71
C VAL A 128 -5.07 -10.95 -19.71
N ASP A 129 -4.26 -12.00 -19.86
CA ASP A 129 -4.58 -13.21 -20.64
C ASP A 129 -4.02 -14.42 -19.90
N GLU A 130 -4.87 -15.10 -19.17
CA GLU A 130 -4.48 -16.17 -18.26
C GLU A 130 -5.32 -17.41 -18.49
N SER A 131 -4.70 -18.59 -18.37
CA SER A 131 -5.37 -19.89 -18.52
C SER A 131 -4.77 -20.95 -17.60
N PHE A 132 -5.62 -21.84 -17.10
CA PHE A 132 -5.25 -23.01 -16.33
C PHE A 132 -6.09 -24.20 -16.75
N VAL A 133 -5.46 -25.39 -16.85
CA VAL A 133 -6.14 -26.66 -17.18
C VAL A 133 -5.58 -27.78 -16.31
N ARG A 134 -6.50 -28.59 -15.78
CA ARG A 134 -6.20 -29.81 -15.02
C ARG A 134 -6.55 -31.03 -15.87
N ASN A 135 -5.55 -31.84 -16.20
CA ASN A 135 -5.67 -33.09 -16.95
C ASN A 135 -5.26 -34.27 -16.07
N ALA A 136 -6.22 -35.04 -15.55
CA ALA A 136 -5.98 -36.18 -14.68
C ALA A 136 -4.97 -35.85 -13.53
N ASN A 137 -3.70 -36.23 -13.67
CA ASN A 137 -2.66 -36.04 -12.68
C ASN A 137 -1.67 -34.92 -13.01
N ARG A 138 -1.99 -34.05 -13.97
CA ARG A 138 -1.14 -32.95 -14.42
C ARG A 138 -1.94 -31.66 -14.55
N VAL A 139 -1.29 -30.57 -14.19
CA VAL A 139 -1.83 -29.23 -14.37
C VAL A 139 -0.89 -28.43 -15.24
N GLU A 140 -1.47 -27.53 -16.03
CA GLU A 140 -0.75 -26.59 -16.89
C GLU A 140 -1.36 -25.21 -16.71
N TRP A 141 -0.52 -24.18 -16.64
CA TRP A 141 -0.96 -22.79 -16.59
C TRP A 141 -0.12 -21.90 -17.48
N ARG A 142 -0.73 -20.85 -17.90
CA ARG A 142 -0.09 -19.78 -18.66
C ARG A 142 -0.77 -18.45 -18.33
N SER A 143 0.03 -17.43 -18.07
CA SER A 143 -0.37 -16.04 -18.01
C SER A 143 0.53 -15.19 -18.90
N THR A 144 0.34 -13.87 -18.91
CA THR A 144 1.30 -12.94 -19.54
C THR A 144 2.65 -12.96 -18.83
N SER A 145 2.65 -13.27 -17.51
CA SER A 145 3.84 -13.17 -16.64
C SER A 145 4.54 -14.51 -16.41
N ASP A 146 3.82 -15.63 -16.44
CA ASP A 146 4.40 -16.95 -16.21
C ASP A 146 3.71 -18.06 -16.99
N LYS A 147 4.40 -19.19 -17.05
CA LYS A 147 3.84 -20.47 -17.53
C LYS A 147 4.49 -21.62 -16.78
N GLY A 148 3.76 -22.69 -16.61
CA GLY A 148 4.31 -23.88 -15.98
C GLY A 148 3.41 -25.09 -16.12
N GLU A 149 3.97 -26.21 -15.69
CA GLU A 149 3.30 -27.50 -15.60
C GLU A 149 3.77 -28.22 -14.35
N GLN A 150 2.88 -28.96 -13.75
CA GLN A 150 3.18 -29.71 -12.53
C GLN A 150 2.37 -31.01 -12.46
N ALA A 151 2.97 -32.05 -11.90
CA ALA A 151 2.22 -33.23 -11.51
C ALA A 151 1.33 -32.90 -10.32
N LEU A 152 0.06 -33.29 -10.39
CA LEU A 152 -0.88 -33.12 -9.29
C LEU A 152 -0.78 -34.36 -8.38
N ALA A 153 -0.35 -34.16 -7.14
CA ALA A 153 -0.25 -35.23 -6.13
C ALA A 153 -1.42 -35.10 -5.13
N GLY A 154 -2.05 -36.24 -4.77
CA GLY A 154 -3.06 -36.32 -3.72
C GLY A 154 -4.40 -35.68 -4.06
N ASP A 155 -5.06 -35.09 -3.05
CA ASP A 155 -6.46 -34.69 -3.06
C ASP A 155 -6.76 -33.35 -3.80
N GLY A 156 -5.87 -32.95 -4.71
CA GLY A 156 -6.04 -31.73 -5.50
C GLY A 156 -5.42 -30.49 -4.88
N ALA A 157 -5.21 -29.49 -5.75
CA ALA A 157 -4.67 -28.19 -5.37
C ALA A 157 -5.42 -27.10 -6.17
N MET A 158 -5.51 -25.91 -5.60
CA MET A 158 -6.18 -24.79 -6.24
C MET A 158 -5.19 -23.92 -6.99
N TYR A 159 -5.48 -23.62 -8.24
CA TYR A 159 -4.78 -22.60 -8.98
C TYR A 159 -5.09 -21.21 -8.42
N THR A 160 -4.07 -20.42 -8.18
CA THR A 160 -4.21 -19.03 -7.75
C THR A 160 -4.06 -18.12 -8.96
N PRO A 161 -5.15 -17.51 -9.47
CA PRO A 161 -5.06 -16.58 -10.58
C PRO A 161 -4.16 -15.37 -10.26
N LEU A 162 -3.39 -14.89 -11.24
CA LEU A 162 -2.61 -13.64 -11.11
C LEU A 162 -3.47 -12.40 -11.31
N GLY A 163 -4.42 -12.47 -12.23
CA GLY A 163 -5.30 -11.36 -12.57
C GLY A 163 -6.77 -11.68 -12.35
N GLY A 164 -7.09 -12.47 -11.31
CA GLY A 164 -8.45 -12.92 -11.06
C GLY A 164 -9.32 -11.89 -10.36
N SER A 165 -10.65 -12.08 -10.49
CA SER A 165 -11.66 -11.34 -9.73
C SER A 165 -11.81 -11.89 -8.30
N PRO A 166 -12.52 -11.19 -7.40
CA PRO A 166 -12.87 -11.71 -6.08
C PRO A 166 -13.63 -13.05 -6.05
N GLU A 167 -14.15 -13.51 -7.19
CA GLU A 167 -14.78 -14.83 -7.31
C GLU A 167 -13.80 -15.97 -6.99
N ALA A 168 -12.51 -15.78 -7.19
CA ALA A 168 -11.50 -16.77 -6.78
C ALA A 168 -11.57 -17.11 -5.28
N PHE A 169 -12.00 -16.17 -4.42
CA PHE A 169 -12.24 -16.46 -3.00
C PHE A 169 -13.45 -17.35 -2.79
N SER A 170 -14.50 -17.20 -3.59
CA SER A 170 -15.68 -18.09 -3.55
C SER A 170 -15.28 -19.55 -3.78
N VAL A 171 -14.47 -19.78 -4.83
CA VAL A 171 -13.94 -21.12 -5.16
C VAL A 171 -13.06 -21.66 -4.03
N ALA A 172 -12.14 -20.81 -3.50
CA ALA A 172 -11.24 -21.19 -2.42
C ALA A 172 -11.99 -21.59 -1.15
N ILE A 173 -12.98 -20.81 -0.73
CA ILE A 173 -13.83 -21.09 0.44
C ILE A 173 -14.57 -22.40 0.26
N GLY A 174 -15.20 -22.58 -0.91
CA GLY A 174 -15.92 -23.81 -1.25
C GLY A 174 -15.03 -25.06 -1.25
N ALA A 175 -13.81 -24.97 -1.76
CA ALA A 175 -12.84 -26.04 -1.75
C ALA A 175 -12.32 -26.34 -0.32
N LEU A 176 -11.94 -25.31 0.45
CA LEU A 176 -11.50 -25.45 1.84
C LEU A 176 -12.57 -26.05 2.76
N SER A 177 -13.84 -25.72 2.56
CA SER A 177 -14.95 -26.25 3.37
C SER A 177 -15.12 -27.76 3.26
N ARG A 178 -14.58 -28.38 2.21
CA ARG A 178 -14.61 -29.83 1.96
C ARG A 178 -13.41 -30.57 2.59
N ARG A 179 -12.44 -29.85 3.15
CA ARG A 179 -11.18 -30.43 3.65
C ARG A 179 -11.19 -30.53 5.16
N ALA A 180 -11.04 -31.76 5.65
CA ALA A 180 -11.05 -32.03 7.09
C ALA A 180 -9.83 -31.42 7.83
N ASP A 181 -8.69 -31.25 7.14
CA ASP A 181 -7.46 -30.66 7.69
C ASP A 181 -7.42 -29.14 7.63
N GLY A 182 -8.41 -28.49 6.98
CA GLY A 182 -8.50 -27.05 6.82
C GLY A 182 -7.36 -26.44 5.97
N LYS A 183 -6.69 -27.25 5.16
CA LYS A 183 -5.55 -26.85 4.32
C LYS A 183 -5.83 -27.14 2.85
N LEU A 184 -5.50 -26.20 1.98
CA LEU A 184 -5.64 -26.31 0.53
C LEU A 184 -4.29 -25.98 -0.13
N PRO A 185 -3.60 -26.96 -0.71
CA PRO A 185 -2.40 -26.69 -1.50
C PRO A 185 -2.72 -25.73 -2.63
N LEU A 186 -1.82 -24.77 -2.89
CA LEU A 186 -1.94 -23.81 -3.96
C LEU A 186 -1.01 -24.14 -5.13
N LEU A 187 -1.42 -23.74 -6.32
CA LEU A 187 -0.64 -23.82 -7.55
C LEU A 187 -0.32 -22.40 -8.05
N PRO A 188 0.94 -22.12 -8.44
CA PRO A 188 2.06 -23.07 -8.56
C PRO A 188 2.67 -23.52 -7.24
N SER A 189 2.44 -22.81 -6.13
CA SER A 189 3.03 -23.14 -4.82
C SER A 189 2.28 -22.45 -3.67
N GLY A 190 2.50 -22.94 -2.45
CA GLY A 190 1.87 -22.40 -1.25
C GLY A 190 0.81 -23.31 -0.64
N THR A 191 0.22 -22.86 0.43
CA THR A 191 -0.89 -23.54 1.11
C THR A 191 -1.82 -22.50 1.72
N LEU A 192 -3.09 -22.55 1.35
CA LEU A 192 -4.13 -21.70 1.92
C LEU A 192 -4.75 -22.38 3.13
N THR A 193 -4.98 -21.61 4.19
CA THR A 193 -5.75 -22.03 5.36
C THR A 193 -6.89 -21.06 5.62
N MET A 194 -7.91 -21.51 6.31
CA MET A 194 -9.10 -20.72 6.61
C MET A 194 -9.49 -20.85 8.06
N ARG A 195 -9.78 -19.72 8.69
CA ARG A 195 -10.29 -19.65 10.06
C ARG A 195 -11.53 -18.77 10.13
N LYS A 196 -12.59 -19.27 10.73
CA LYS A 196 -13.76 -18.45 11.06
C LYS A 196 -13.41 -17.46 12.17
N VAL A 197 -13.78 -16.21 11.97
CA VAL A 197 -13.47 -15.09 12.88
C VAL A 197 -14.72 -14.56 13.59
N ALA A 198 -15.80 -14.35 12.84
CA ALA A 198 -17.04 -13.80 13.38
C ALA A 198 -18.26 -14.30 12.61
N ASP A 199 -19.44 -14.07 13.18
CA ASP A 199 -20.75 -14.23 12.51
C ASP A 199 -21.44 -12.87 12.44
N ALA A 200 -22.31 -12.70 11.44
CA ALA A 200 -23.25 -11.59 11.36
C ALA A 200 -24.61 -12.05 10.83
N ASP A 201 -25.66 -11.38 11.29
CA ASP A 201 -26.98 -11.43 10.65
C ASP A 201 -27.14 -10.17 9.79
N VAL A 202 -27.52 -10.35 8.53
CA VAL A 202 -27.75 -9.26 7.56
C VAL A 202 -29.23 -9.21 7.18
N GLY A 203 -29.69 -8.03 6.75
CA GLY A 203 -31.08 -7.79 6.36
C GLY A 203 -32.07 -7.67 7.52
N THR A 204 -33.33 -7.48 7.18
CA THR A 204 -34.42 -7.26 8.14
C THR A 204 -35.69 -8.06 7.75
N GLY A 205 -36.57 -8.33 8.71
CA GLY A 205 -37.85 -9.01 8.48
C GLY A 205 -37.66 -10.41 7.87
N ASP A 206 -38.36 -10.69 6.79
CA ASP A 206 -38.27 -11.96 6.08
C ASP A 206 -37.06 -12.05 5.14
N HIS A 207 -36.41 -10.91 4.86
CA HIS A 207 -35.17 -10.84 4.10
C HIS A 207 -34.01 -10.85 5.05
N ARG A 208 -33.70 -12.02 5.61
CA ARG A 208 -32.58 -12.22 6.54
C ARG A 208 -31.66 -13.35 6.10
N ARG A 209 -30.35 -13.17 6.32
CA ARG A 209 -29.35 -14.20 6.09
C ARG A 209 -28.28 -14.16 7.19
N LYS A 210 -27.75 -15.33 7.55
CA LYS A 210 -26.52 -15.44 8.34
C LYS A 210 -25.33 -15.48 7.41
N VAL A 211 -24.29 -14.72 7.76
CA VAL A 211 -23.01 -14.72 7.08
C VAL A 211 -21.90 -14.87 8.10
N GLN A 212 -20.74 -15.31 7.65
CA GLN A 212 -19.57 -15.53 8.51
C GLN A 212 -18.36 -14.80 7.94
N LEU A 213 -17.55 -14.19 8.82
CA LEU A 213 -16.26 -13.62 8.48
C LEU A 213 -15.19 -14.70 8.57
N LEU A 214 -14.48 -14.90 7.48
CA LEU A 214 -13.38 -15.85 7.36
C LEU A 214 -12.07 -15.11 7.15
N ALA A 215 -11.01 -15.53 7.86
CA ALA A 215 -9.64 -15.11 7.60
C ALA A 215 -8.94 -16.21 6.79
N LEU A 216 -8.50 -15.86 5.60
CA LEU A 216 -7.71 -16.70 4.69
C LEU A 216 -6.24 -16.34 4.89
N THR A 217 -5.38 -17.35 5.13
CA THR A 217 -3.94 -17.15 5.35
C THR A 217 -3.14 -18.06 4.43
N GLY A 218 -2.05 -17.56 3.87
CA GLY A 218 -1.17 -18.27 2.94
C GLY A 218 -1.16 -17.68 1.53
N VAL A 219 -1.83 -16.53 1.35
CA VAL A 219 -1.69 -15.62 0.23
C VAL A 219 -1.37 -14.24 0.79
N GLY A 220 -0.38 -13.53 0.24
CA GLY A 220 0.10 -12.27 0.77
C GLY A 220 0.88 -12.38 2.08
N PHE A 221 1.12 -11.23 2.72
CA PHE A 221 1.82 -11.12 4.01
C PHE A 221 0.89 -11.19 5.21
N THR A 222 -0.39 -10.92 5.01
CA THR A 222 -1.40 -10.76 6.07
C THR A 222 -2.65 -11.57 5.74
N PRO A 223 -3.50 -11.89 6.72
CA PRO A 223 -4.76 -12.55 6.45
C PRO A 223 -5.65 -11.73 5.52
N THR A 224 -6.28 -12.38 4.54
CA THR A 224 -7.35 -11.79 3.74
C THR A 224 -8.69 -12.12 4.37
N PHE A 225 -9.48 -11.10 4.68
CA PHE A 225 -10.79 -11.25 5.30
C PHE A 225 -11.90 -11.23 4.27
N VAL A 226 -12.79 -12.21 4.32
CA VAL A 226 -13.90 -12.33 3.40
C VAL A 226 -15.19 -12.72 4.14
N TRP A 227 -16.31 -12.14 3.76
CA TRP A 227 -17.62 -12.54 4.22
C TRP A 227 -18.18 -13.65 3.34
N ALA A 228 -18.55 -14.75 3.92
CA ALA A 228 -19.07 -15.91 3.23
C ALA A 228 -20.49 -16.26 3.71
N THR A 229 -21.25 -16.92 2.86
CA THR A 229 -22.52 -17.54 3.24
C THR A 229 -22.29 -18.68 4.26
N THR A 230 -23.36 -19.11 4.96
CA THR A 230 -23.29 -20.22 5.93
C THR A 230 -23.92 -21.51 5.38
N ASP A 231 -24.06 -21.58 4.08
CA ASP A 231 -24.64 -22.74 3.37
C ASP A 231 -23.73 -23.98 3.46
N ALA A 232 -24.23 -25.14 3.07
CA ALA A 232 -23.46 -26.39 3.06
C ALA A 232 -22.22 -26.31 2.14
N THR A 233 -22.26 -25.49 1.09
CA THR A 233 -21.12 -25.09 0.27
C THR A 233 -21.02 -23.57 0.35
N PRO A 234 -20.24 -23.05 1.31
CA PRO A 234 -20.11 -21.60 1.47
C PRO A 234 -19.50 -20.96 0.23
N ARG A 235 -19.98 -19.77 -0.12
CA ARG A 235 -19.48 -18.93 -1.21
C ARG A 235 -19.26 -17.50 -0.73
N LEU A 236 -18.60 -16.70 -1.55
CA LEU A 236 -18.44 -15.27 -1.28
C LEU A 236 -19.81 -14.59 -1.11
N PHE A 237 -19.96 -13.83 -0.05
CA PHE A 237 -21.09 -12.93 0.19
C PHE A 237 -20.66 -11.47 0.01
N ALA A 238 -19.51 -11.11 0.61
CA ALA A 238 -18.89 -9.81 0.38
C ALA A 238 -17.37 -9.91 0.51
N PHE A 239 -16.66 -9.14 -0.31
CA PHE A 239 -15.25 -8.82 -0.14
C PHE A 239 -15.13 -7.34 0.23
N ILE A 240 -14.66 -7.08 1.43
CA ILE A 240 -14.54 -5.73 1.96
C ILE A 240 -13.06 -5.44 2.19
N ALA A 241 -12.53 -4.47 1.45
CA ALA A 241 -11.28 -3.79 1.76
C ALA A 241 -11.64 -2.51 2.53
N PRO A 242 -11.50 -2.50 3.86
CA PRO A 242 -12.05 -1.43 4.69
C PRO A 242 -11.62 -0.03 4.24
N GLY A 243 -12.59 0.86 4.04
CA GLY A 243 -12.38 2.22 3.57
C GLY A 243 -12.02 2.40 2.10
N PHE A 244 -11.98 1.31 1.31
CA PHE A 244 -11.66 1.37 -0.10
C PHE A 244 -12.74 0.76 -0.99
N LEU A 245 -13.09 -0.50 -0.78
CA LEU A 245 -14.01 -1.25 -1.60
C LEU A 245 -14.92 -2.12 -0.75
N GLN A 246 -16.20 -2.06 -1.01
CA GLN A 246 -17.18 -2.99 -0.49
C GLN A 246 -17.84 -3.70 -1.70
N LEU A 247 -17.32 -4.86 -2.10
CA LEU A 247 -17.98 -5.73 -3.08
C LEU A 247 -18.96 -6.60 -2.32
N ILE A 248 -20.26 -6.41 -2.50
CA ILE A 248 -21.32 -7.09 -1.76
C ILE A 248 -22.41 -7.64 -2.68
N GLU A 249 -22.97 -8.80 -2.35
CA GLU A 249 -24.10 -9.39 -3.09
C GLU A 249 -25.26 -8.40 -3.22
N ALA A 250 -25.78 -8.24 -4.43
CA ALA A 250 -26.78 -7.24 -4.75
C ALA A 250 -28.06 -7.44 -3.93
N GLY A 251 -28.60 -6.34 -3.40
CA GLY A 251 -29.75 -6.32 -2.50
C GLY A 251 -29.38 -6.31 -1.01
N TRP A 252 -28.07 -6.37 -0.69
CA TRP A 252 -27.56 -6.32 0.69
C TRP A 252 -26.66 -5.10 0.94
N GLU A 253 -26.66 -4.12 0.05
CA GLU A 253 -25.77 -2.95 0.11
C GLU A 253 -25.94 -2.14 1.41
N SER A 254 -27.15 -2.14 1.97
CA SER A 254 -27.44 -1.45 3.25
C SER A 254 -26.73 -2.06 4.46
N ASP A 255 -26.23 -3.29 4.35
CA ASP A 255 -25.51 -3.98 5.42
C ASP A 255 -24.00 -3.83 5.31
N ALA A 256 -23.47 -3.28 4.20
CA ALA A 256 -22.04 -3.21 3.90
C ALA A 256 -21.23 -2.50 4.99
N ASP A 257 -21.70 -1.32 5.44
CA ASP A 257 -21.02 -0.55 6.49
C ASP A 257 -21.01 -1.28 7.84
N ALA A 258 -22.09 -1.99 8.17
CA ALA A 258 -22.15 -2.77 9.41
C ALA A 258 -21.20 -3.98 9.37
N LEU A 259 -21.08 -4.62 8.22
CA LEU A 259 -20.13 -5.72 8.00
C LEU A 259 -18.68 -5.21 8.07
N GLU A 260 -18.39 -4.06 7.44
CA GLU A 260 -17.09 -3.43 7.52
C GLU A 260 -16.70 -3.08 8.96
N ALA A 261 -17.60 -2.45 9.71
CA ALA A 261 -17.34 -2.11 11.11
C ALA A 261 -17.03 -3.35 11.97
N ARG A 262 -17.76 -4.46 11.72
CA ARG A 262 -17.53 -5.73 12.41
C ARG A 262 -16.20 -6.38 12.00
N GLN A 263 -15.84 -6.32 10.73
CA GLN A 263 -14.55 -6.78 10.22
C GLN A 263 -13.39 -5.99 10.83
N LYS A 264 -13.45 -4.65 10.82
CA LYS A 264 -12.45 -3.78 11.45
C LYS A 264 -12.23 -4.12 12.92
N LYS A 265 -13.31 -4.41 13.66
CA LYS A 265 -13.18 -4.84 15.06
C LYS A 265 -12.40 -6.15 15.19
N ALA A 266 -12.73 -7.15 14.38
CA ALA A 266 -12.08 -8.45 14.43
C ALA A 266 -10.60 -8.38 13.98
N GLU A 267 -10.31 -7.54 12.98
CA GLU A 267 -8.94 -7.25 12.55
C GLU A 267 -8.15 -6.54 13.66
N GLY A 268 -8.76 -5.55 14.31
CA GLY A 268 -8.15 -4.85 15.44
C GLY A 268 -7.80 -5.77 16.61
N GLU A 269 -8.66 -6.73 16.95
CA GLU A 269 -8.37 -7.75 17.97
C GLU A 269 -7.15 -8.61 17.59
N ALA A 270 -7.06 -9.05 16.32
CA ALA A 270 -5.92 -9.83 15.83
C ALA A 270 -4.60 -9.01 15.79
N LEU A 271 -4.68 -7.72 15.50
CA LEU A 271 -3.52 -6.82 15.52
C LEU A 271 -3.00 -6.56 16.93
N VAL A 272 -3.90 -6.44 17.93
CA VAL A 272 -3.49 -6.34 19.35
C VAL A 272 -2.76 -7.62 19.79
N GLU A 273 -3.28 -8.79 19.44
CA GLU A 273 -2.61 -10.07 19.71
C GLU A 273 -1.22 -10.16 19.06
N LEU A 274 -1.10 -9.69 17.81
CA LEU A 274 0.16 -9.64 17.07
C LEU A 274 1.17 -8.74 17.79
N GLN A 275 0.76 -7.52 18.15
CA GLN A 275 1.60 -6.56 18.89
C GLN A 275 2.07 -7.17 20.23
N GLN A 276 1.17 -7.76 21.03
CA GLN A 276 1.51 -8.37 22.31
C GLN A 276 2.50 -9.51 22.18
N ARG A 277 2.43 -10.27 21.09
CA ARG A 277 3.35 -11.40 20.84
C ARG A 277 4.74 -10.94 20.41
N LEU A 278 4.84 -9.82 19.66
CA LEU A 278 6.08 -9.37 19.03
C LEU A 278 6.82 -8.28 19.80
N ALA A 279 6.15 -7.60 20.73
CA ALA A 279 6.78 -6.61 21.59
C ALA A 279 7.44 -7.28 22.80
N HIS A 280 8.72 -7.00 23.01
CA HIS A 280 9.47 -7.44 24.17
C HIS A 280 9.81 -6.24 25.06
N PRO A 281 9.04 -5.96 26.13
CA PRO A 281 9.24 -4.80 26.98
C PRO A 281 10.60 -4.79 27.68
N LEU A 282 11.23 -3.62 27.73
CA LEU A 282 12.52 -3.39 28.39
C LEU A 282 12.36 -2.33 29.49
N PRO A 283 11.76 -2.67 30.64
CA PRO A 283 11.60 -1.74 31.75
C PRO A 283 12.97 -1.37 32.36
N GLY A 284 13.13 -0.11 32.78
CA GLY A 284 14.36 0.37 33.39
C GLY A 284 15.43 0.79 32.38
N ALA A 285 16.68 0.42 32.66
CA ALA A 285 17.83 0.84 31.87
C ALA A 285 18.30 -0.25 30.91
N THR A 286 18.52 0.10 29.65
CA THR A 286 19.11 -0.78 28.63
C THR A 286 20.46 -0.23 28.18
N LEU A 287 21.50 -1.03 28.25
CA LEU A 287 22.85 -0.72 27.76
C LEU A 287 23.09 -1.42 26.42
N ILE A 288 23.27 -0.65 25.36
CA ILE A 288 23.73 -1.12 24.06
C ILE A 288 25.24 -0.88 24.03
N ARG A 289 26.03 -1.94 24.14
CA ARG A 289 27.49 -1.83 24.21
C ARG A 289 28.17 -2.22 22.91
N ASN A 290 29.37 -1.68 22.69
CA ASN A 290 30.24 -2.03 21.58
C ASN A 290 29.54 -1.91 20.21
N VAL A 291 29.02 -0.70 19.93
CA VAL A 291 28.40 -0.35 18.65
C VAL A 291 29.12 0.82 17.99
N ARG A 292 29.04 0.91 16.66
CA ARG A 292 29.48 2.10 15.93
C ARG A 292 28.24 2.96 15.66
N VAL A 293 28.18 4.12 16.28
CA VAL A 293 27.03 5.01 16.14
C VAL A 293 27.12 5.80 14.85
N PHE A 294 26.05 5.79 14.05
CA PHE A 294 25.93 6.63 12.86
C PHE A 294 25.55 8.06 13.24
N ASP A 295 26.40 9.01 12.93
CA ASP A 295 26.09 10.43 13.00
C ASP A 295 25.29 10.83 11.76
N SER A 296 23.98 10.89 11.94
CA SER A 296 23.04 11.16 10.86
C SER A 296 23.06 12.62 10.37
N GLU A 297 23.53 13.56 11.20
CA GLU A 297 23.68 14.97 10.80
C GLU A 297 24.84 15.15 9.81
N HIS A 298 25.97 14.49 10.07
CA HIS A 298 27.20 14.66 9.28
C HIS A 298 27.45 13.50 8.29
N ALA A 299 26.53 12.52 8.23
CA ALA A 299 26.66 11.32 7.39
C ALA A 299 27.98 10.57 7.60
N THR A 300 28.37 10.35 8.86
CA THR A 300 29.63 9.70 9.24
C THR A 300 29.41 8.60 10.27
N LEU A 301 30.28 7.59 10.27
CA LEU A 301 30.24 6.51 11.25
C LEU A 301 31.27 6.77 12.36
N GLY A 302 30.81 6.79 13.62
CA GLY A 302 31.63 7.00 14.79
C GLY A 302 32.45 5.77 15.21
N PRO A 303 33.36 5.93 16.17
CA PRO A 303 34.12 4.84 16.76
C PRO A 303 33.24 3.94 17.63
N PRO A 304 33.75 2.75 18.07
CA PRO A 304 33.05 1.89 19.00
C PRO A 304 32.60 2.63 20.27
N SER A 305 31.33 2.53 20.59
CA SER A 305 30.66 3.31 21.64
C SER A 305 29.70 2.42 22.44
N ASP A 306 29.36 2.88 23.64
CA ASP A 306 28.30 2.34 24.47
C ASP A 306 27.18 3.37 24.58
N VAL A 307 25.92 2.96 24.37
CA VAL A 307 24.73 3.80 24.44
C VAL A 307 23.83 3.32 25.57
N LEU A 308 23.56 4.19 26.52
CA LEU A 308 22.63 3.91 27.62
C LEU A 308 21.26 4.51 27.30
N VAL A 309 20.23 3.68 27.41
CA VAL A 309 18.82 4.06 27.27
C VAL A 309 18.15 3.97 28.64
N ARG A 310 17.35 4.98 28.99
CA ARG A 310 16.48 5.00 30.18
C ARG A 310 15.13 5.61 29.82
N ASP A 311 14.08 4.99 30.28
CA ASP A 311 12.70 5.48 30.05
C ASP A 311 12.42 5.80 28.57
N GLY A 312 12.89 4.92 27.65
CA GLY A 312 12.72 5.07 26.23
C GLY A 312 13.52 6.21 25.58
N ARG A 313 14.48 6.84 26.32
CA ARG A 313 15.34 7.93 25.81
C ARG A 313 16.82 7.59 25.95
N ILE A 314 17.63 8.17 25.06
CA ILE A 314 19.08 8.06 25.09
C ILE A 314 19.60 8.91 26.26
N ALA A 315 20.15 8.25 27.28
CA ALA A 315 20.66 8.87 28.48
C ALA A 315 22.15 9.26 28.33
N SER A 316 22.95 8.43 27.63
CA SER A 316 24.36 8.77 27.33
C SER A 316 24.85 8.02 26.11
N VAL A 317 25.85 8.59 25.44
CA VAL A 317 26.70 7.97 24.42
C VAL A 317 28.14 8.17 24.88
N SER A 318 28.92 7.09 25.04
CA SER A 318 30.29 7.12 25.56
C SER A 318 31.16 6.14 24.80
N ALA A 319 32.50 6.28 24.92
CA ALA A 319 33.43 5.32 24.32
C ALA A 319 33.20 3.90 24.88
N ALA A 320 33.33 2.90 24.01
CA ALA A 320 33.12 1.50 24.38
C ALA A 320 34.06 1.02 25.50
N GLY A 321 33.55 0.13 26.36
CA GLY A 321 34.34 -0.48 27.43
C GLY A 321 34.41 0.33 28.72
N GLY A 322 33.57 1.36 28.89
CA GLY A 322 33.38 2.07 30.15
C GLY A 322 32.92 1.13 31.26
N ASN A 323 33.79 0.78 32.20
CA ASN A 323 33.45 -0.12 33.31
C ASN A 323 32.47 0.55 34.28
N GLY A 324 31.30 -0.01 34.47
CA GLY A 324 30.44 0.29 35.60
C GLY A 324 29.07 0.85 35.32
N THR A 325 28.64 1.01 34.06
CA THR A 325 27.23 1.40 33.77
C THR A 325 26.29 0.25 34.16
N ARG A 326 25.54 0.47 35.25
CA ARG A 326 24.51 -0.50 35.68
C ARG A 326 23.28 -0.39 34.78
N ALA A 327 22.89 -1.49 34.21
CA ALA A 327 21.69 -1.60 33.38
C ALA A 327 20.94 -2.90 33.70
N ASP A 328 19.63 -2.87 33.54
CA ASP A 328 18.75 -4.02 33.77
C ASP A 328 18.78 -4.96 32.56
N HIS A 329 18.98 -4.37 31.38
CA HIS A 329 19.07 -5.06 30.11
C HIS A 329 20.38 -4.72 29.40
N VAL A 330 20.98 -5.67 28.69
CA VAL A 330 22.22 -5.48 27.94
C VAL A 330 22.08 -6.06 26.55
N VAL A 331 22.49 -5.28 25.55
CA VAL A 331 22.65 -5.70 24.16
C VAL A 331 24.13 -5.61 23.82
N ASP A 332 24.77 -6.72 23.45
CA ASP A 332 26.13 -6.68 22.91
C ASP A 332 26.06 -6.47 21.39
N GLY A 333 26.38 -5.27 20.94
CA GLY A 333 26.33 -4.91 19.53
C GLY A 333 27.38 -5.59 18.66
N GLY A 334 28.47 -6.14 19.26
CA GLY A 334 29.51 -6.87 18.51
C GLY A 334 30.13 -6.03 17.40
N ASN A 335 30.29 -4.72 17.64
CA ASN A 335 30.78 -3.71 16.67
C ASN A 335 29.87 -3.46 15.46
N ARG A 336 28.58 -3.79 15.54
CA ARG A 336 27.56 -3.48 14.54
C ARG A 336 27.30 -1.98 14.45
N VAL A 337 26.67 -1.56 13.35
CA VAL A 337 26.23 -0.17 13.16
C VAL A 337 24.90 0.04 13.90
N LEU A 338 24.89 1.06 14.75
CA LEU A 338 23.69 1.58 15.41
C LEU A 338 23.22 2.85 14.67
N LEU A 339 22.05 2.80 14.09
CA LEU A 339 21.41 3.95 13.44
C LEU A 339 20.21 4.42 14.25
N PRO A 340 19.79 5.69 14.12
CA PRO A 340 18.41 6.04 14.44
C PRO A 340 17.47 5.24 13.53
N GLY A 341 16.27 4.95 14.00
CA GLY A 341 15.27 4.30 13.17
C GLY A 341 14.99 5.09 11.90
N LEU A 342 14.72 4.40 10.82
CA LEU A 342 14.50 4.98 9.50
C LEU A 342 13.16 5.71 9.43
N PHE A 343 13.07 6.66 8.50
CA PHE A 343 11.90 7.43 8.15
C PHE A 343 11.43 7.06 6.76
N ASP A 344 10.18 6.67 6.64
CA ASP A 344 9.47 6.61 5.36
C ASP A 344 8.61 7.87 5.23
N MET A 345 8.99 8.77 4.33
CA MET A 345 8.36 10.07 4.18
C MET A 345 7.16 10.07 3.25
N HIS A 346 6.76 8.90 2.72
CA HIS A 346 5.58 8.75 1.88
C HIS A 346 4.93 7.39 2.10
N ALA A 347 4.08 7.31 3.08
CA ALA A 347 3.26 6.15 3.34
C ALA A 347 1.76 6.51 3.27
N HIS A 348 0.94 5.51 3.05
CA HIS A 348 -0.49 5.52 3.25
C HIS A 348 -0.80 4.37 4.22
N PHE A 349 -0.67 4.68 5.52
CA PHE A 349 -0.54 3.66 6.54
C PHE A 349 -1.83 2.88 6.77
N GLY A 350 -1.70 1.59 6.63
CA GLY A 350 -2.72 0.66 7.04
C GLY A 350 -2.40 -0.08 8.33
N ALA A 351 -3.42 -0.57 9.01
CA ALA A 351 -3.26 -1.22 10.29
C ALA A 351 -2.34 -2.46 10.24
N TRP A 352 -2.26 -3.14 9.10
CA TRP A 352 -1.42 -4.32 8.89
C TRP A 352 0.01 -4.00 8.41
N ASP A 353 0.30 -2.76 7.99
CA ASP A 353 1.58 -2.37 7.40
C ASP A 353 2.70 -2.25 8.43
N GLY A 354 2.33 -2.06 9.70
CA GLY A 354 3.28 -1.80 10.78
C GLY A 354 4.34 -2.88 10.94
N GLY A 355 4.00 -4.15 10.72
CA GLY A 355 4.95 -5.26 10.75
C GLY A 355 6.06 -5.10 9.72
N LEU A 356 5.72 -4.83 8.47
CA LEU A 356 6.69 -4.65 7.38
C LEU A 356 7.60 -3.43 7.61
N HIS A 357 7.03 -2.29 8.06
CA HIS A 357 7.83 -1.13 8.43
C HIS A 357 8.80 -1.45 9.56
N MET A 358 8.32 -2.05 10.65
CA MET A 358 9.13 -2.34 11.82
C MET A 358 10.23 -3.36 11.52
N ALA A 359 9.94 -4.41 10.74
CA ALA A 359 10.95 -5.40 10.31
C ALA A 359 12.06 -4.75 9.48
N ALA A 360 11.72 -3.77 8.65
CA ALA A 360 12.69 -3.00 7.86
C ALA A 360 13.44 -1.91 8.64
N GLY A 361 13.19 -1.76 9.95
CA GLY A 361 13.83 -0.74 10.79
C GLY A 361 13.23 0.67 10.64
N ILE A 362 12.05 0.78 10.03
CA ILE A 362 11.33 2.05 9.88
C ILE A 362 10.52 2.30 11.15
N THR A 363 10.97 3.24 11.97
CA THR A 363 10.33 3.59 13.24
C THR A 363 9.45 4.83 13.18
N THR A 364 9.50 5.55 12.07
CA THR A 364 8.66 6.73 11.81
C THR A 364 8.23 6.73 10.35
N ILE A 365 6.95 7.00 10.13
CA ILE A 365 6.39 7.24 8.80
C ILE A 365 5.72 8.59 8.73
N ARG A 366 5.61 9.14 7.53
CA ARG A 366 4.73 10.25 7.23
C ARG A 366 3.57 9.74 6.38
N ASP A 367 2.36 9.78 6.95
CA ASP A 367 1.16 9.40 6.20
C ASP A 367 0.73 10.55 5.28
N MET A 368 0.76 10.30 3.98
CA MET A 368 0.55 11.31 2.94
C MET A 368 -0.88 11.35 2.40
N GLY A 369 -1.82 10.74 3.09
CA GLY A 369 -3.24 10.82 2.78
C GLY A 369 -3.98 9.57 3.21
N ASN A 370 -4.96 9.78 4.04
CA ASN A 370 -5.77 8.72 4.62
C ASN A 370 -7.15 9.29 4.95
N ASP A 371 -8.13 8.44 5.24
CA ASP A 371 -9.34 8.92 5.88
C ASP A 371 -8.98 9.50 7.25
N ASN A 372 -9.51 10.68 7.53
CA ASN A 372 -9.10 11.44 8.70
C ASN A 372 -9.41 10.73 10.03
N ASP A 373 -10.59 10.13 10.16
CA ASP A 373 -11.01 9.48 11.41
C ASP A 373 -10.18 8.22 11.68
N THR A 374 -9.88 7.47 10.65
CA THR A 374 -9.07 6.26 10.81
C THR A 374 -7.60 6.58 11.05
N LEU A 375 -7.04 7.58 10.37
CA LEU A 375 -5.66 7.97 10.67
C LEU A 375 -5.53 8.40 12.13
N GLN A 376 -6.49 9.17 12.65
CA GLN A 376 -6.51 9.54 14.07
C GLN A 376 -6.62 8.30 14.97
N GLN A 377 -7.44 7.31 14.60
CA GLN A 377 -7.54 6.06 15.36
C GLN A 377 -6.23 5.25 15.31
N LEU A 378 -5.59 5.11 14.13
CA LEU A 378 -4.30 4.43 13.98
C LEU A 378 -3.19 5.09 14.80
N ILE A 379 -3.14 6.42 14.81
CA ILE A 379 -2.21 7.19 15.64
C ILE A 379 -2.48 6.91 17.13
N ALA A 380 -3.75 6.94 17.56
CA ALA A 380 -4.12 6.67 18.95
C ALA A 380 -3.78 5.23 19.37
N ASP A 381 -4.00 4.24 18.50
CA ASP A 381 -3.70 2.83 18.77
C ASP A 381 -2.19 2.56 18.81
N GLY A 382 -1.43 3.16 17.88
CA GLY A 382 0.04 3.09 17.89
C GLY A 382 0.63 3.72 19.16
N ASN A 383 0.19 4.93 19.53
CA ASN A 383 0.66 5.63 20.73
C ASN A 383 0.29 4.90 22.02
N ALA A 384 -0.81 4.17 22.03
CA ALA A 384 -1.24 3.36 23.17
C ALA A 384 -0.59 1.97 23.25
N GLY A 385 0.29 1.62 22.29
CA GLY A 385 0.92 0.31 22.22
C GLY A 385 -0.03 -0.84 21.88
N ARG A 386 -1.19 -0.55 21.29
CA ARG A 386 -2.16 -1.54 20.84
C ARG A 386 -1.88 -2.05 19.42
N LEU A 387 -1.12 -1.30 18.64
CA LEU A 387 -0.80 -1.59 17.26
C LEU A 387 0.71 -1.69 17.08
N LEU A 388 1.18 -2.71 16.38
CA LEU A 388 2.56 -2.77 15.88
C LEU A 388 2.70 -1.68 14.80
N SER A 389 3.31 -0.57 15.16
CA SER A 389 3.30 0.63 14.33
C SER A 389 4.57 1.44 14.49
N PRO A 390 5.11 2.02 13.41
CA PRO A 390 6.00 3.17 13.52
C PRO A 390 5.27 4.36 14.14
N HIS A 391 6.00 5.40 14.52
CA HIS A 391 5.40 6.69 14.84
C HIS A 391 4.85 7.32 13.55
N ILE A 392 3.59 7.78 13.60
CA ILE A 392 2.89 8.31 12.43
C ILE A 392 2.87 9.84 12.49
N VAL A 393 3.44 10.49 11.49
CA VAL A 393 3.32 11.93 11.27
C VAL A 393 2.28 12.17 10.17
N PRO A 394 1.13 12.77 10.47
CA PRO A 394 0.06 12.93 9.48
C PRO A 394 0.29 14.10 8.53
N ALA A 395 -0.15 13.95 7.27
CA ALA A 395 -0.31 15.04 6.31
C ALA A 395 -1.79 15.20 5.94
N GLY A 396 -2.28 16.42 5.96
CA GLY A 396 -3.67 16.75 5.67
C GLY A 396 -3.97 16.72 4.18
N PHE A 397 -4.63 15.68 3.70
CA PHE A 397 -4.94 15.50 2.29
C PHE A 397 -6.10 16.38 1.84
N ILE A 398 -5.89 17.18 0.78
CA ILE A 398 -6.91 18.06 0.19
C ILE A 398 -6.96 17.81 -1.32
N GLU A 399 -8.12 17.40 -1.81
CA GLU A 399 -8.39 17.12 -3.21
C GLU A 399 -9.47 18.09 -3.74
N GLY A 400 -9.52 18.34 -5.04
CA GLY A 400 -10.60 19.09 -5.68
C GLY A 400 -11.76 18.20 -6.11
N GLU A 401 -12.98 18.74 -6.13
CA GLU A 401 -14.16 17.99 -6.56
C GLU A 401 -14.12 17.71 -8.07
N SER A 402 -14.10 16.44 -8.45
CA SER A 402 -14.18 15.96 -9.83
C SER A 402 -14.59 14.49 -9.88
N PRO A 403 -14.97 13.96 -11.05
CA PRO A 403 -15.18 12.53 -11.23
C PRO A 403 -13.92 11.68 -10.98
N MET A 404 -12.73 12.30 -10.99
CA MET A 404 -11.42 11.66 -10.80
C MET A 404 -10.78 11.98 -9.44
N SER A 405 -11.57 12.48 -8.47
CA SER A 405 -11.04 12.83 -7.15
C SER A 405 -10.72 11.59 -6.33
N ALA A 406 -9.53 11.56 -5.75
CA ALA A 406 -9.21 10.66 -4.65
C ALA A 406 -9.85 11.19 -3.34
N ARG A 407 -10.25 10.27 -2.45
CA ARG A 407 -11.02 10.63 -1.25
C ARG A 407 -10.31 10.22 0.04
N ASN A 408 -9.02 10.56 0.12
CA ASN A 408 -8.17 10.24 1.27
C ASN A 408 -8.12 11.39 2.29
N GLY A 409 -9.17 12.20 2.37
CA GLY A 409 -9.25 13.38 3.21
C GLY A 409 -10.37 14.30 2.73
N PHE A 410 -10.16 15.61 2.76
CA PHE A 410 -11.17 16.56 2.30
C PHE A 410 -11.19 16.71 0.78
N VAL A 411 -12.39 16.73 0.21
CA VAL A 411 -12.63 17.11 -1.19
C VAL A 411 -13.30 18.48 -1.19
N VAL A 412 -12.68 19.46 -1.86
CA VAL A 412 -13.08 20.86 -1.81
C VAL A 412 -13.40 21.38 -3.22
N LYS A 413 -14.28 22.37 -3.31
CA LYS A 413 -14.69 23.00 -4.57
C LYS A 413 -14.33 24.48 -4.66
N ASP A 414 -14.09 25.13 -3.54
CA ASP A 414 -13.77 26.55 -3.45
C ASP A 414 -12.76 26.85 -2.33
N LEU A 415 -12.28 28.09 -2.28
CA LEU A 415 -11.28 28.54 -1.31
C LEU A 415 -11.76 28.40 0.12
N ALA A 416 -13.02 28.74 0.39
CA ALA A 416 -13.56 28.68 1.73
C ALA A 416 -13.62 27.24 2.28
N GLU A 417 -13.85 26.25 1.41
CA GLU A 417 -13.77 24.83 1.78
C GLU A 417 -12.32 24.39 2.01
N ALA A 418 -11.37 24.86 1.17
CA ALA A 418 -9.95 24.59 1.36
C ALA A 418 -9.42 25.18 2.67
N GLU A 419 -9.78 26.41 3.00
CA GLU A 419 -9.43 27.06 4.28
C GLU A 419 -9.99 26.28 5.47
N ARG A 420 -11.26 25.87 5.42
CA ARG A 420 -11.84 25.00 6.48
C ARG A 420 -11.12 23.68 6.65
N ALA A 421 -10.65 23.06 5.54
CA ALA A 421 -9.85 21.86 5.61
C ALA A 421 -8.50 22.11 6.30
N VAL A 422 -7.83 23.22 5.97
CA VAL A 422 -6.58 23.65 6.64
C VAL A 422 -6.82 23.91 8.12
N ASP A 423 -7.90 24.64 8.50
CA ASP A 423 -8.27 24.88 9.90
C ASP A 423 -8.44 23.58 10.68
N TRP A 424 -9.13 22.62 10.06
CA TRP A 424 -9.36 21.32 10.70
C TRP A 424 -8.03 20.57 10.91
N TYR A 425 -7.16 20.51 9.89
CA TYR A 425 -5.86 19.85 10.00
C TYR A 425 -4.96 20.53 11.05
N HIS A 426 -4.93 21.86 11.06
CA HIS A 426 -4.19 22.60 12.07
C HIS A 426 -4.69 22.29 13.50
N ALA A 427 -6.02 22.32 13.71
CA ALA A 427 -6.63 22.02 15.01
C ALA A 427 -6.36 20.59 15.50
N HIS A 428 -6.09 19.64 14.58
CA HIS A 428 -5.76 18.25 14.89
C HIS A 428 -4.24 17.98 14.89
N GLY A 429 -3.40 19.03 14.86
CA GLY A 429 -1.96 18.92 15.03
C GLY A 429 -1.20 18.40 13.80
N TYR A 430 -1.78 18.48 12.59
CA TYR A 430 -1.08 18.12 11.36
C TYR A 430 0.00 19.17 11.04
N PRO A 431 1.26 18.77 10.81
CA PRO A 431 2.35 19.72 10.54
C PRO A 431 2.35 20.22 9.09
N GLN A 432 1.57 19.63 8.21
CA GLN A 432 1.52 19.95 6.79
C GLN A 432 0.20 19.55 6.14
N ILE A 433 -0.06 20.12 4.94
CA ILE A 433 -1.10 19.67 4.02
C ILE A 433 -0.48 19.01 2.78
N LYS A 434 -1.24 18.11 2.15
CA LYS A 434 -0.96 17.52 0.83
C LYS A 434 -2.05 17.90 -0.16
N ILE A 435 -1.72 18.68 -1.16
CA ILE A 435 -2.62 19.00 -2.27
C ILE A 435 -2.53 17.91 -3.34
N TYR A 436 -3.67 17.56 -3.98
CA TYR A 436 -3.72 16.44 -4.91
C TYR A 436 -4.19 16.84 -6.33
N ASN A 437 -4.37 15.86 -7.21
CA ASN A 437 -4.43 15.99 -8.67
C ASN A 437 -5.57 16.88 -9.21
N SER A 438 -6.76 16.80 -8.62
CA SER A 438 -7.95 17.57 -9.10
C SER A 438 -8.13 18.89 -8.38
N PHE A 439 -7.21 19.26 -7.49
CA PHE A 439 -7.29 20.53 -6.77
C PHE A 439 -7.33 21.71 -7.76
N PRO A 440 -8.24 22.69 -7.62
CA PRO A 440 -8.36 23.78 -8.55
C PRO A 440 -7.09 24.64 -8.61
N LYS A 441 -6.45 24.72 -9.78
CA LYS A 441 -5.19 25.44 -9.98
C LYS A 441 -5.21 26.90 -9.53
N THR A 442 -6.38 27.54 -9.56
CA THR A 442 -6.57 28.92 -9.14
C THR A 442 -6.56 29.13 -7.63
N LEU A 443 -6.70 28.06 -6.85
CA LEU A 443 -6.74 28.12 -5.38
C LEU A 443 -5.39 27.76 -4.72
N VAL A 444 -4.42 27.26 -5.49
CA VAL A 444 -3.14 26.76 -4.97
C VAL A 444 -2.41 27.82 -4.15
N ARG A 445 -2.21 29.02 -4.71
CA ARG A 445 -1.49 30.11 -4.05
C ARG A 445 -2.14 30.54 -2.73
N ASP A 446 -3.45 30.76 -2.75
CA ASP A 446 -4.18 31.29 -1.60
C ASP A 446 -4.26 30.21 -0.49
N THR A 447 -4.50 28.96 -0.84
CA THR A 447 -4.48 27.83 0.11
C THR A 447 -3.09 27.64 0.71
N ALA A 448 -2.02 27.75 -0.10
CA ALA A 448 -0.66 27.65 0.39
C ALA A 448 -0.33 28.79 1.39
N ALA A 449 -0.69 30.02 1.04
CA ALA A 449 -0.51 31.16 1.93
C ALA A 449 -1.30 31.01 3.24
N TYR A 450 -2.51 30.45 3.19
CA TYR A 450 -3.33 30.20 4.36
C TYR A 450 -2.72 29.11 5.26
N ALA A 451 -2.22 28.01 4.71
CA ALA A 451 -1.51 26.97 5.47
C ALA A 451 -0.23 27.53 6.12
N HIS A 452 0.54 28.34 5.41
CA HIS A 452 1.73 29.00 5.93
C HIS A 452 1.43 29.96 7.07
N HIS A 453 0.26 30.63 7.08
CA HIS A 453 -0.16 31.46 8.22
C HIS A 453 -0.19 30.68 9.54
N TYR A 454 -0.59 29.41 9.49
CA TYR A 454 -0.53 28.49 10.65
C TYR A 454 0.84 27.83 10.82
N GLY A 455 1.83 28.19 10.01
CA GLY A 455 3.13 27.57 10.02
C GLY A 455 3.13 26.14 9.48
N MET A 456 2.05 25.66 8.85
CA MET A 456 2.01 24.33 8.20
C MET A 456 2.79 24.35 6.89
N ARG A 457 3.44 23.22 6.54
CA ARG A 457 4.06 23.06 5.22
C ARG A 457 3.01 22.68 4.17
N VAL A 458 3.30 23.04 2.93
CA VAL A 458 2.48 22.69 1.76
C VAL A 458 3.26 21.75 0.87
N SER A 459 2.68 20.59 0.63
CA SER A 459 3.28 19.54 -0.20
C SER A 459 2.24 18.92 -1.13
N GLY A 460 2.65 18.11 -2.06
CA GLY A 460 1.68 17.34 -2.83
C GLY A 460 2.10 16.99 -4.24
N HIS A 461 1.10 16.54 -4.97
CA HIS A 461 1.16 16.42 -6.41
C HIS A 461 1.06 17.79 -7.07
N VAL A 462 1.40 17.86 -8.32
CA VAL A 462 1.10 19.03 -9.16
C VAL A 462 -0.33 18.87 -9.67
N PRO A 463 -1.24 19.79 -9.34
CA PRO A 463 -2.61 19.74 -9.86
C PRO A 463 -2.65 19.70 -11.39
N ALA A 464 -3.67 19.04 -11.94
CA ALA A 464 -3.86 18.99 -13.40
C ALA A 464 -3.85 20.39 -14.01
N PHE A 465 -3.33 20.49 -15.25
CA PHE A 465 -3.20 21.74 -16.00
C PHE A 465 -2.18 22.73 -15.43
N MET A 466 -1.24 22.24 -14.58
CA MET A 466 -0.10 22.98 -14.03
C MET A 466 1.20 22.22 -14.26
N ARG A 467 2.32 22.92 -14.16
CA ARG A 467 3.67 22.36 -14.14
C ARG A 467 4.25 22.43 -12.73
N ALA A 468 5.26 21.61 -12.46
CA ALA A 468 5.91 21.61 -11.16
C ALA A 468 6.51 22.98 -10.79
N GLN A 469 7.09 23.71 -11.75
CA GLN A 469 7.56 25.09 -11.52
C GLN A 469 6.45 26.03 -11.04
N ASP A 470 5.22 25.87 -11.57
CA ASP A 470 4.11 26.77 -11.25
C ASP A 470 3.68 26.62 -9.78
N VAL A 471 3.74 25.40 -9.21
CA VAL A 471 3.38 25.18 -7.80
C VAL A 471 4.51 25.64 -6.85
N VAL A 472 5.78 25.52 -7.25
CA VAL A 472 6.92 26.09 -6.50
C VAL A 472 6.74 27.60 -6.34
N GLU A 473 6.45 28.32 -7.43
CA GLU A 473 6.22 29.77 -7.47
C GLU A 473 4.94 30.17 -6.70
N GLN A 474 4.05 29.22 -6.42
CA GLN A 474 2.81 29.44 -5.68
C GLN A 474 2.88 29.00 -4.21
N GLY A 475 4.05 28.57 -3.71
CA GLY A 475 4.29 28.35 -2.31
C GLY A 475 4.36 26.89 -1.86
N TYR A 476 4.58 25.93 -2.77
CA TYR A 476 4.90 24.57 -2.35
C TYR A 476 6.26 24.50 -1.67
N ASP A 477 6.30 23.88 -0.49
CA ASP A 477 7.52 23.53 0.22
C ASP A 477 8.11 22.20 -0.24
N GLU A 478 7.28 21.34 -0.87
CA GLU A 478 7.70 20.01 -1.27
C GLU A 478 6.85 19.45 -2.42
N ILE A 479 7.51 18.76 -3.36
CA ILE A 479 6.86 18.04 -4.45
C ILE A 479 7.12 16.54 -4.29
N GLN A 480 6.04 15.74 -4.32
CA GLN A 480 6.13 14.29 -4.33
C GLN A 480 6.20 13.75 -5.76
N HIS A 481 6.89 12.60 -5.89
CA HIS A 481 6.98 11.76 -7.08
C HIS A 481 7.81 12.33 -8.23
N ILE A 482 8.73 11.50 -8.68
CA ILE A 482 9.63 11.84 -9.79
C ILE A 482 8.87 12.11 -11.10
N ASN A 483 7.75 11.43 -11.34
CA ASN A 483 6.95 11.68 -12.52
C ASN A 483 6.36 13.10 -12.54
N GLN A 484 5.97 13.65 -11.38
CA GLN A 484 5.47 15.03 -11.27
C GLN A 484 6.56 16.04 -11.64
N LEU A 485 7.81 15.77 -11.23
CA LEU A 485 8.96 16.59 -11.60
C LEU A 485 9.25 16.51 -13.11
N MET A 486 9.16 15.30 -13.70
CA MET A 486 9.39 15.12 -15.14
C MET A 486 8.27 15.72 -16.00
N LEU A 487 7.02 15.66 -15.54
CA LEU A 487 5.88 16.27 -16.23
C LEU A 487 6.07 17.78 -16.42
N ASN A 488 6.89 18.46 -15.62
CA ASN A 488 7.24 19.86 -15.80
C ASN A 488 7.67 20.22 -17.23
N PHE A 489 8.27 19.26 -17.94
CA PHE A 489 8.82 19.47 -19.28
C PHE A 489 7.89 19.02 -20.41
N PHE A 490 6.79 18.35 -20.11
CA PHE A 490 5.97 17.64 -21.10
C PHE A 490 4.51 18.07 -21.12
N VAL A 491 4.07 18.86 -20.14
CA VAL A 491 2.67 19.28 -20.00
C VAL A 491 2.51 20.80 -20.15
N ASP A 492 1.29 21.19 -20.44
CA ASP A 492 0.84 22.57 -20.53
C ASP A 492 -0.48 22.76 -19.75
N ASP A 493 -1.07 23.94 -19.86
CA ASP A 493 -2.33 24.32 -19.21
C ASP A 493 -3.58 23.61 -19.76
N LYS A 494 -3.43 22.71 -20.74
CA LYS A 494 -4.50 21.90 -21.37
C LYS A 494 -4.32 20.41 -21.10
N THR A 495 -3.15 19.99 -20.62
CA THR A 495 -2.84 18.59 -20.40
C THR A 495 -3.47 18.10 -19.09
N ASP A 496 -4.39 17.13 -19.20
CA ASP A 496 -5.02 16.49 -18.04
C ASP A 496 -4.15 15.36 -17.50
N THR A 497 -3.42 15.63 -16.43
CA THR A 497 -2.54 14.67 -15.75
C THR A 497 -3.26 13.74 -14.76
N ARG A 498 -4.58 13.80 -14.65
CA ARG A 498 -5.37 12.88 -13.81
C ARG A 498 -5.54 11.50 -14.43
N THR A 499 -5.30 11.39 -15.74
CA THR A 499 -5.35 10.15 -16.51
C THR A 499 -4.03 9.36 -16.41
N LEU A 500 -3.97 8.19 -17.06
CA LEU A 500 -2.73 7.41 -17.17
C LEU A 500 -1.58 8.16 -17.90
N GLN A 501 -1.88 9.26 -18.57
CA GLN A 501 -0.86 10.12 -19.20
C GLN A 501 0.24 10.57 -18.21
N ARG A 502 -0.09 10.71 -16.92
CA ARG A 502 0.91 11.07 -15.90
C ARG A 502 2.01 10.02 -15.71
N PHE A 503 1.80 8.79 -16.17
CA PHE A 503 2.79 7.70 -16.15
C PHE A 503 3.43 7.50 -17.52
N TYR A 504 2.61 7.44 -18.57
CA TYR A 504 3.08 7.19 -19.92
C TYR A 504 3.91 8.34 -20.49
N LEU A 505 3.54 9.61 -20.26
CA LEU A 505 4.32 10.75 -20.75
C LEU A 505 5.76 10.78 -20.23
N PRO A 506 6.03 10.64 -18.91
CA PRO A 506 7.39 10.54 -18.41
C PRO A 506 8.14 9.31 -18.94
N ALA A 507 7.51 8.14 -19.01
CA ALA A 507 8.12 6.92 -19.54
C ALA A 507 8.53 7.10 -21.01
N GLU A 508 7.68 7.71 -21.84
CA GLU A 508 7.92 7.93 -23.25
C GLU A 508 8.97 9.00 -23.54
N LYS A 509 8.98 10.09 -22.78
CA LYS A 509 9.68 11.32 -23.21
C LYS A 509 10.97 11.61 -22.45
N THR A 510 11.12 11.16 -21.21
CA THR A 510 12.28 11.51 -20.37
C THR A 510 13.60 11.02 -20.98
N ALA A 511 13.61 9.88 -21.69
CA ALA A 511 14.80 9.36 -22.39
C ALA A 511 15.45 10.36 -23.36
N ALA A 512 14.64 11.24 -23.95
CA ALA A 512 15.09 12.24 -24.91
C ALA A 512 15.35 13.63 -24.31
N LEU A 513 15.06 13.83 -23.02
CA LEU A 513 15.23 15.12 -22.36
C LEU A 513 16.70 15.46 -22.20
N ASP A 514 17.09 16.65 -22.64
CA ASP A 514 18.46 17.16 -22.47
C ASP A 514 18.63 17.77 -21.07
N PHE A 515 19.36 17.07 -20.20
CA PHE A 515 19.60 17.52 -18.82
C PHE A 515 20.67 18.62 -18.70
N ASP A 516 21.46 18.84 -19.74
CA ASP A 516 22.40 19.95 -19.81
C ASP A 516 21.76 21.18 -20.44
N GLY A 517 20.58 21.01 -21.00
CA GLY A 517 19.78 22.09 -21.58
C GLY A 517 19.23 23.05 -20.52
N LYS A 518 19.11 24.32 -20.93
CA LYS A 518 18.67 25.41 -20.06
C LYS A 518 17.35 25.14 -19.31
N PRO A 519 16.29 24.50 -19.88
CA PRO A 519 15.05 24.27 -19.16
C PRO A 519 15.22 23.39 -17.90
N VAL A 520 16.07 22.35 -17.96
CA VAL A 520 16.32 21.45 -16.83
C VAL A 520 17.19 22.15 -15.79
N GLN A 521 18.23 22.87 -16.23
CA GLN A 521 19.11 23.62 -15.33
C GLN A 521 18.34 24.72 -14.57
N ASP A 522 17.47 25.47 -15.27
CA ASP A 522 16.66 26.52 -14.65
C ASP A 522 15.67 25.92 -13.63
N PHE A 523 15.08 24.75 -13.92
CA PHE A 523 14.13 24.11 -13.00
C PHE A 523 14.86 23.59 -11.74
N ILE A 524 16.03 22.98 -11.88
CA ILE A 524 16.84 22.57 -10.72
C ILE A 524 17.26 23.79 -9.88
N ALA A 525 17.66 24.88 -10.54
CA ALA A 525 18.01 26.14 -9.86
C ALA A 525 16.81 26.75 -9.13
N LEU A 526 15.60 26.67 -9.72
CA LEU A 526 14.35 27.11 -9.08
C LEU A 526 14.10 26.29 -7.79
N LEU A 527 14.14 24.95 -7.86
CA LEU A 527 13.97 24.07 -6.70
C LEU A 527 14.99 24.40 -5.59
N ALA A 528 16.26 24.57 -5.96
CA ALA A 528 17.32 24.88 -5.01
C ALA A 528 17.15 26.26 -4.35
N SER A 529 16.81 27.30 -5.14
CA SER A 529 16.63 28.67 -4.64
C SER A 529 15.44 28.81 -3.69
N HIS A 530 14.35 28.06 -3.91
CA HIS A 530 13.18 28.00 -3.04
C HIS A 530 13.34 26.99 -1.90
N LYS A 531 14.43 26.20 -1.88
CA LYS A 531 14.62 25.09 -0.95
C LYS A 531 13.47 24.10 -0.96
N THR A 532 12.85 23.94 -2.11
CA THR A 532 11.74 23.00 -2.31
C THR A 532 12.26 21.58 -2.13
N VAL A 533 11.68 20.86 -1.19
CA VAL A 533 12.03 19.46 -0.92
C VAL A 533 11.48 18.59 -2.06
N ILE A 534 12.23 17.60 -2.47
CA ILE A 534 11.71 16.56 -3.33
C ILE A 534 11.61 15.23 -2.58
N ASP A 535 10.47 14.59 -2.74
CA ASP A 535 10.18 13.23 -2.30
C ASP A 535 9.97 12.36 -3.55
N PRO A 536 11.05 11.84 -4.17
CA PRO A 536 10.99 11.33 -5.53
C PRO A 536 10.29 9.99 -5.66
N THR A 537 10.23 9.17 -4.59
CA THR A 537 9.66 7.81 -4.60
C THR A 537 10.10 6.99 -5.82
N LEU A 538 11.40 7.00 -6.12
CA LEU A 538 11.95 6.38 -7.33
C LEU A 538 11.60 4.90 -7.43
N ALA A 539 11.72 4.17 -6.32
CA ALA A 539 11.48 2.73 -6.30
C ALA A 539 10.06 2.38 -6.77
N THR A 540 9.06 3.16 -6.35
CA THR A 540 7.68 2.98 -6.83
C THR A 540 7.60 3.10 -8.35
N PHE A 541 8.35 4.03 -8.94
CA PHE A 541 8.33 4.25 -10.38
C PHE A 541 9.14 3.25 -11.21
N GLU A 542 9.78 2.26 -10.58
CA GLU A 542 10.42 1.16 -11.33
C GLU A 542 9.39 0.33 -12.14
N PHE A 543 8.10 0.36 -11.74
CA PHE A 543 7.04 -0.30 -12.53
C PHE A 543 6.91 0.24 -13.97
N LEU A 544 7.38 1.48 -14.23
CA LEU A 544 7.31 2.08 -15.56
C LEU A 544 8.06 1.28 -16.63
N HIS A 545 9.07 0.51 -16.24
CA HIS A 545 9.89 -0.25 -17.17
C HIS A 545 9.91 -1.76 -16.88
N GLN A 546 9.16 -2.24 -15.91
CA GLN A 546 9.03 -3.68 -15.63
C GLN A 546 8.17 -4.34 -16.70
N ARG A 547 8.70 -5.39 -17.34
CA ARG A 547 7.98 -6.24 -18.29
C ARG A 547 7.31 -7.41 -17.60
N ASP A 548 6.25 -7.94 -18.21
CA ASP A 548 5.64 -9.19 -17.77
C ASP A 548 6.65 -10.33 -17.71
N GLY A 549 6.63 -11.09 -16.63
CA GLY A 549 7.54 -12.18 -16.33
C GLY A 549 8.84 -11.77 -15.64
N GLU A 550 9.22 -10.51 -15.70
CA GLU A 550 10.37 -9.98 -14.96
C GLU A 550 10.00 -9.74 -13.49
N MET A 551 10.89 -10.13 -12.59
CA MET A 551 10.69 -9.80 -11.17
C MET A 551 10.72 -8.28 -11.00
N SER A 552 9.76 -7.74 -10.25
CA SER A 552 9.75 -6.31 -9.91
C SER A 552 11.10 -5.90 -9.32
N PRO A 553 11.73 -4.83 -9.82
CA PRO A 553 13.03 -4.38 -9.33
C PRO A 553 13.04 -4.06 -7.83
N ILE A 554 11.89 -3.66 -7.26
CA ILE A 554 11.73 -3.38 -5.82
C ILE A 554 12.14 -4.59 -4.98
N VAL A 555 11.82 -5.80 -5.43
CA VAL A 555 11.99 -7.04 -4.65
C VAL A 555 12.92 -8.05 -5.33
N ALA A 556 13.51 -7.73 -6.48
CA ALA A 556 14.31 -8.68 -7.24
C ALA A 556 15.45 -9.31 -6.43
N ASP A 557 16.15 -8.49 -5.64
CA ASP A 557 17.30 -8.91 -4.83
C ASP A 557 16.92 -9.69 -3.56
N ILE A 558 15.63 -9.73 -3.22
CA ILE A 558 15.09 -10.35 -2.01
C ILE A 558 13.98 -11.36 -2.29
N ALA A 559 13.77 -11.69 -3.55
CA ALA A 559 12.62 -12.50 -3.95
C ALA A 559 12.55 -13.85 -3.23
N ASP A 560 13.70 -14.48 -2.95
CA ASP A 560 13.77 -15.75 -2.23
C ASP A 560 13.44 -15.67 -0.73
N HIS A 561 13.26 -14.45 -0.19
CA HIS A 561 12.76 -14.22 1.16
C HIS A 561 11.23 -14.13 1.21
N LEU A 562 10.57 -13.81 0.11
CA LEU A 562 9.14 -13.51 0.06
C LEU A 562 8.29 -14.78 -0.05
N PRO A 563 7.02 -14.75 0.41
CA PRO A 563 6.07 -15.83 0.14
C PRO A 563 5.94 -16.12 -1.36
N PRO A 564 5.73 -17.39 -1.77
CA PRO A 564 5.75 -17.78 -3.19
C PRO A 564 4.71 -17.08 -4.08
N ASP A 565 3.53 -16.82 -3.54
CA ASP A 565 2.45 -16.09 -4.21
C ASP A 565 2.81 -14.61 -4.42
N VAL A 566 3.44 -13.97 -3.41
CA VAL A 566 3.98 -12.61 -3.53
C VAL A 566 5.06 -12.56 -4.61
N GLN A 567 6.01 -13.52 -4.60
CA GLN A 567 7.02 -13.61 -5.65
C GLN A 567 6.38 -13.70 -7.05
N ARG A 568 5.33 -14.52 -7.17
CA ARG A 568 4.62 -14.69 -8.45
C ARG A 568 3.92 -13.42 -8.88
N GLY A 569 3.18 -12.79 -7.98
CA GLY A 569 2.47 -11.53 -8.24
C GLY A 569 3.40 -10.39 -8.66
N ARG A 570 4.60 -10.34 -8.06
CA ARG A 570 5.61 -9.33 -8.39
C ARG A 570 6.27 -9.50 -9.77
N ARG A 571 5.85 -10.49 -10.57
CA ARG A 571 6.25 -10.64 -11.99
C ARG A 571 5.26 -10.04 -12.96
N ALA A 572 4.09 -9.65 -12.52
CA ALA A 572 3.09 -9.00 -13.37
C ALA A 572 3.45 -7.54 -13.63
N ALA A 573 3.46 -7.15 -14.91
CA ALA A 573 3.72 -5.76 -15.30
C ALA A 573 2.54 -4.85 -14.93
N GLY A 574 2.84 -3.62 -14.53
CA GLY A 574 1.82 -2.58 -14.32
C GLY A 574 1.41 -1.89 -15.62
N MET A 575 2.37 -1.65 -16.51
CA MET A 575 2.17 -0.91 -17.75
C MET A 575 2.20 -1.82 -18.98
N ASP A 576 1.54 -1.38 -20.05
CA ASP A 576 1.68 -2.01 -21.37
C ASP A 576 3.03 -1.63 -21.99
N ILE A 577 3.89 -2.63 -22.20
CA ILE A 577 5.22 -2.50 -22.84
C ILE A 577 5.27 -3.50 -24.00
N PRO A 578 4.78 -3.10 -25.18
CA PRO A 578 4.49 -4.06 -26.25
C PRO A 578 5.73 -4.63 -26.95
N ASP A 579 6.88 -3.94 -26.90
CA ASP A 579 8.07 -4.34 -27.63
C ASP A 579 9.38 -3.92 -26.94
N ASP A 580 10.50 -4.47 -27.42
CA ASP A 580 11.85 -4.22 -26.89
C ASP A 580 12.28 -2.75 -27.04
N ALA A 581 11.83 -2.06 -28.08
CA ALA A 581 12.16 -0.65 -28.30
C ALA A 581 11.48 0.25 -27.25
N THR A 582 10.24 -0.04 -26.91
CA THR A 582 9.50 0.62 -25.85
C THR A 582 10.13 0.29 -24.48
N ALA A 583 10.47 -0.96 -24.21
CA ALA A 583 11.15 -1.37 -22.98
C ALA A 583 12.48 -0.60 -22.80
N ALA A 584 13.33 -0.57 -23.82
CA ALA A 584 14.61 0.14 -23.80
C ALA A 584 14.42 1.66 -23.57
N ARG A 585 13.40 2.26 -24.18
CA ARG A 585 13.07 3.67 -24.02
C ARG A 585 12.60 3.97 -22.59
N TYR A 586 11.73 3.14 -22.00
CA TYR A 586 11.22 3.31 -20.65
C TYR A 586 12.31 3.11 -19.60
N THR A 587 13.17 2.10 -19.78
CA THR A 587 14.36 1.90 -18.94
C THR A 587 15.26 3.13 -18.96
N LYS A 588 15.58 3.66 -20.16
CA LYS A 588 16.38 4.87 -20.29
C LYS A 588 15.71 6.09 -19.67
N SER A 589 14.39 6.20 -19.76
CA SER A 589 13.63 7.26 -19.10
C SER A 589 13.77 7.18 -17.59
N PHE A 590 13.65 5.99 -17.03
CA PHE A 590 13.83 5.77 -15.59
C PHE A 590 15.28 6.08 -15.14
N ASP A 591 16.30 5.63 -15.91
CA ASP A 591 17.70 5.96 -15.63
C ASP A 591 17.92 7.48 -15.55
N LYS A 592 17.30 8.24 -16.44
CA LYS A 592 17.35 9.70 -16.39
C LYS A 592 16.58 10.29 -15.19
N MET A 593 15.50 9.66 -14.75
CA MET A 593 14.81 10.07 -13.52
C MET A 593 15.72 9.91 -12.29
N VAL A 594 16.45 8.80 -12.21
CA VAL A 594 17.46 8.58 -11.17
C VAL A 594 18.58 9.63 -11.28
N GLU A 595 19.08 9.91 -12.49
CA GLU A 595 20.10 10.95 -12.75
C GLU A 595 19.61 12.33 -12.31
N PHE A 596 18.33 12.67 -12.55
CA PHE A 596 17.74 13.95 -12.14
C PHE A 596 17.84 14.16 -10.62
N VAL A 597 17.49 13.15 -9.82
CA VAL A 597 17.61 13.21 -8.35
C VAL A 597 19.04 13.48 -7.92
N GLY A 598 20.02 12.80 -8.51
CA GLY A 598 21.42 13.04 -8.23
C GLY A 598 21.91 14.46 -8.59
N ARG A 599 21.46 15.00 -9.73
CA ARG A 599 21.74 16.37 -10.15
C ARG A 599 21.11 17.39 -9.19
N ALA A 600 19.85 17.21 -8.84
CA ALA A 600 19.12 18.04 -7.90
C ALA A 600 19.80 18.05 -6.51
N TYR A 601 20.18 16.87 -5.98
CA TYR A 601 20.88 16.75 -4.71
C TYR A 601 22.21 17.51 -4.73
N ARG A 602 23.03 17.35 -5.77
CA ARG A 602 24.33 18.07 -5.92
C ARG A 602 24.15 19.59 -6.07
N ALA A 603 23.03 20.03 -6.58
CA ALA A 603 22.66 21.45 -6.67
C ALA A 603 22.13 22.02 -5.34
N GLY A 604 22.03 21.21 -4.28
CA GLY A 604 21.54 21.62 -2.96
C GLY A 604 20.03 21.56 -2.79
N VAL A 605 19.30 20.91 -3.69
CA VAL A 605 17.86 20.61 -3.51
C VAL A 605 17.72 19.59 -2.37
N PRO A 606 16.94 19.88 -1.34
CA PRO A 606 16.72 18.93 -0.26
C PRO A 606 15.94 17.70 -0.74
N VAL A 607 16.36 16.51 -0.28
CA VAL A 607 15.74 15.22 -0.63
C VAL A 607 15.29 14.52 0.65
N VAL A 608 14.12 13.89 0.61
CA VAL A 608 13.63 12.93 1.61
C VAL A 608 13.40 11.58 0.96
N ALA A 609 13.31 10.52 1.76
CA ALA A 609 13.08 9.17 1.29
C ALA A 609 11.66 8.75 1.61
N GLY A 610 10.84 8.61 0.58
CA GLY A 610 9.47 8.12 0.65
C GLY A 610 9.26 6.94 -0.27
N THR A 611 8.24 6.12 0.00
CA THR A 611 8.00 4.88 -0.74
C THR A 611 6.75 4.92 -1.61
N ASP A 612 5.58 5.14 -1.02
CA ASP A 612 4.28 5.08 -1.72
C ASP A 612 4.00 3.73 -2.40
N GLU A 613 4.56 2.63 -1.86
CA GLU A 613 4.46 1.28 -2.38
C GLU A 613 4.56 0.27 -1.22
N LEU A 614 5.02 -0.96 -1.46
CA LEU A 614 5.14 -2.04 -0.48
C LEU A 614 5.93 -1.59 0.76
N PRO A 615 5.30 -1.54 1.94
CA PRO A 615 5.96 -1.06 3.14
C PRO A 615 7.29 -1.79 3.43
N GLY A 616 8.24 -1.07 3.96
CA GLY A 616 9.53 -1.62 4.37
C GLY A 616 10.51 -1.83 3.21
N PHE A 617 10.26 -2.78 2.35
CA PHE A 617 11.17 -3.18 1.25
C PHE A 617 11.44 -2.05 0.26
N THR A 618 10.40 -1.27 -0.05
CA THR A 618 10.51 -0.17 -1.02
C THR A 618 11.44 0.94 -0.51
N LEU A 619 11.44 1.24 0.81
CA LEU A 619 12.38 2.23 1.35
C LEU A 619 13.83 1.78 1.18
N GLN A 620 14.12 0.52 1.44
CA GLN A 620 15.47 -0.02 1.27
C GLN A 620 15.92 0.08 -0.20
N ARG A 621 15.00 -0.20 -1.12
CA ARG A 621 15.25 -0.03 -2.57
C ARG A 621 15.43 1.44 -2.95
N GLU A 622 14.65 2.35 -2.39
CA GLU A 622 14.80 3.80 -2.61
C GLU A 622 16.20 4.29 -2.24
N LEU A 623 16.76 3.80 -1.11
CA LEU A 623 18.12 4.15 -0.70
C LEU A 623 19.19 3.60 -1.65
N GLU A 624 19.00 2.40 -2.20
CA GLU A 624 19.86 1.84 -3.26
C GLU A 624 19.83 2.72 -4.51
N LEU A 625 18.64 3.20 -4.89
CA LEU A 625 18.48 4.11 -6.03
C LEU A 625 19.14 5.48 -5.78
N TYR A 626 19.15 5.98 -4.55
CA TYR A 626 19.90 7.20 -4.20
C TYR A 626 21.39 7.00 -4.35
N VAL A 627 21.91 5.85 -3.96
CA VAL A 627 23.34 5.52 -4.20
C VAL A 627 23.62 5.44 -5.71
N ARG A 628 22.71 4.82 -6.49
CA ARG A 628 22.78 4.81 -7.95
C ARG A 628 22.72 6.22 -8.55
N ALA A 629 21.99 7.15 -7.95
CA ALA A 629 21.94 8.57 -8.33
C ALA A 629 23.23 9.34 -8.04
N GLY A 630 24.16 8.72 -7.28
CA GLY A 630 25.47 9.27 -6.96
C GLY A 630 25.64 9.82 -5.54
N LEU A 631 24.69 9.54 -4.64
CA LEU A 631 24.90 9.76 -3.21
C LEU A 631 25.83 8.66 -2.64
N THR A 632 26.60 8.98 -1.62
CA THR A 632 27.27 7.92 -0.84
C THR A 632 26.26 7.15 -0.01
N PRO A 633 26.52 5.88 0.36
CA PRO A 633 25.63 5.14 1.26
C PRO A 633 25.29 5.90 2.55
N ALA A 634 26.28 6.57 3.16
CA ALA A 634 26.08 7.39 4.35
C ALA A 634 25.15 8.60 4.09
N GLN A 635 25.23 9.24 2.92
CA GLN A 635 24.31 10.31 2.52
C GLN A 635 22.90 9.80 2.29
N ALA A 636 22.73 8.60 1.68
CA ALA A 636 21.42 7.99 1.54
C ALA A 636 20.78 7.68 2.92
N LEU A 637 21.57 7.19 3.88
CA LEU A 637 21.11 6.99 5.26
C LEU A 637 20.77 8.32 5.96
N GLN A 638 21.52 9.39 5.71
CA GLN A 638 21.19 10.73 6.21
C GLN A 638 19.83 11.20 5.70
N VAL A 639 19.52 10.94 4.42
CA VAL A 639 18.22 11.27 3.82
C VAL A 639 17.08 10.54 4.54
N ALA A 640 17.25 9.26 4.86
CA ALA A 640 16.25 8.44 5.52
C ALA A 640 16.22 8.58 7.06
N THR A 641 17.06 9.41 7.64
CA THR A 641 17.12 9.61 9.11
C THR A 641 17.02 11.09 9.47
N TRP A 642 18.09 11.86 9.33
CA TRP A 642 18.15 13.28 9.67
C TRP A 642 17.18 14.14 8.83
N ASN A 643 17.22 13.99 7.50
CA ASN A 643 16.32 14.75 6.63
C ASN A 643 14.87 14.36 6.88
N GLY A 644 14.57 13.05 6.98
CA GLY A 644 13.23 12.57 7.34
C GLY A 644 12.72 13.26 8.60
N ALA A 645 13.47 13.23 9.70
CA ALA A 645 13.09 13.86 10.96
C ALA A 645 12.93 15.38 10.85
N LYS A 646 13.83 16.05 10.10
CA LYS A 646 13.79 17.50 9.89
C LYS A 646 12.54 17.94 9.15
N TYR A 647 12.21 17.27 8.04
CA TYR A 647 11.09 17.67 7.19
C TYR A 647 9.74 17.10 7.69
N ALA A 648 9.75 16.05 8.52
CA ALA A 648 8.61 15.64 9.33
C ALA A 648 8.39 16.51 10.58
N ARG A 649 9.31 17.46 10.88
CA ARG A 649 9.28 18.36 12.05
C ARG A 649 9.34 17.67 13.41
N VAL A 650 10.06 16.56 13.47
CA VAL A 650 10.28 15.77 14.71
C VAL A 650 11.77 15.61 15.06
N LEU A 651 12.64 16.43 14.46
CA LEU A 651 14.09 16.31 14.63
C LEU A 651 14.55 16.56 16.08
N GLU A 652 13.82 17.36 16.84
CA GLU A 652 14.09 17.59 18.27
C GLU A 652 14.00 16.30 19.11
N ASP A 653 13.10 15.38 18.71
CA ASP A 653 12.75 14.20 19.50
C ASP A 653 13.37 12.89 18.94
N ARG A 654 13.70 12.81 17.64
CA ARG A 654 14.21 11.60 16.96
C ARG A 654 15.09 11.91 15.74
N GLY A 655 15.48 10.92 14.93
CA GLY A 655 16.27 11.10 13.70
C GLY A 655 17.77 11.18 13.92
N SER A 656 18.27 11.08 15.17
CA SER A 656 19.68 10.91 15.48
C SER A 656 19.88 10.22 16.83
N VAL A 657 21.02 9.56 17.02
CA VAL A 657 21.40 8.92 18.29
C VAL A 657 22.09 9.97 19.16
N ALA A 658 21.31 10.78 19.86
CA ALA A 658 21.79 11.87 20.69
C ALA A 658 21.10 11.90 22.05
N VAL A 659 21.80 12.37 23.10
CA VAL A 659 21.28 12.45 24.48
C VAL A 659 19.98 13.25 24.52
N GLY A 660 18.99 12.71 25.22
CA GLY A 660 17.65 13.30 25.38
C GLY A 660 16.65 12.90 24.31
N LYS A 661 17.06 12.44 23.15
CA LYS A 661 16.18 11.96 22.08
C LYS A 661 15.60 10.57 22.39
N ARG A 662 14.50 10.20 21.76
CA ARG A 662 13.94 8.85 21.85
C ARG A 662 14.95 7.82 21.39
N ALA A 663 14.94 6.68 22.05
CA ALA A 663 15.76 5.54 21.68
C ALA A 663 15.06 4.66 20.62
N ASP A 664 14.50 5.31 19.60
CA ASP A 664 14.00 4.63 18.40
C ASP A 664 15.21 4.39 17.51
N VAL A 665 15.85 3.22 17.67
CA VAL A 665 17.13 2.89 17.04
C VAL A 665 17.13 1.47 16.48
N ILE A 666 17.99 1.23 15.49
CA ILE A 666 18.17 -0.07 14.86
C ILE A 666 19.63 -0.50 14.88
N LEU A 667 19.85 -1.79 15.11
CA LEU A 667 21.14 -2.44 14.93
C LEU A 667 21.13 -3.28 13.66
N VAL A 668 22.13 -3.02 12.81
CA VAL A 668 22.24 -3.64 11.49
C VAL A 668 23.43 -4.58 11.45
N ASP A 669 23.24 -5.78 10.89
CA ASP A 669 24.30 -6.75 10.67
C ASP A 669 25.02 -6.42 9.36
N GLY A 670 26.27 -5.99 9.46
CA GLY A 670 27.05 -5.42 8.37
C GLY A 670 27.34 -3.94 8.54
N ASP A 671 27.64 -3.24 7.44
CA ASP A 671 27.98 -1.83 7.41
C ASP A 671 27.22 -1.08 6.30
N PRO A 672 26.01 -0.59 6.57
CA PRO A 672 25.22 0.10 5.56
C PRO A 672 25.80 1.47 5.15
N THR A 673 26.80 2.00 5.88
CA THR A 673 27.51 3.22 5.48
C THR A 673 28.56 2.96 4.39
N ALA A 674 28.97 1.71 4.21
CA ALA A 674 29.86 1.25 3.16
C ALA A 674 29.10 0.54 2.02
N ASN A 675 28.14 -0.30 2.36
CA ASN A 675 27.25 -1.01 1.43
C ASN A 675 25.80 -0.80 1.83
N ILE A 676 25.09 0.02 1.08
CA ILE A 676 23.73 0.42 1.44
C ILE A 676 22.76 -0.78 1.57
N SER A 677 22.94 -1.86 0.79
CA SER A 677 22.09 -3.05 0.85
C SER A 677 22.19 -3.81 2.18
N ASP A 678 23.23 -3.55 3.00
CA ASP A 678 23.28 -4.11 4.35
C ASP A 678 22.17 -3.56 5.27
N ILE A 679 21.51 -2.44 4.91
CA ILE A 679 20.35 -1.90 5.64
C ILE A 679 19.19 -2.89 5.71
N ARG A 680 19.14 -3.89 4.83
CA ARG A 680 18.16 -4.98 4.86
C ARG A 680 18.35 -5.94 6.05
N LYS A 681 19.54 -5.94 6.66
CA LYS A 681 19.94 -6.90 7.72
C LYS A 681 19.71 -6.32 9.11
N VAL A 682 18.50 -5.83 9.39
CA VAL A 682 18.16 -5.32 10.73
C VAL A 682 18.05 -6.49 11.70
N ALA A 683 18.90 -6.53 12.73
CA ALA A 683 18.95 -7.59 13.72
C ALA A 683 18.14 -7.28 15.00
N LEU A 684 17.92 -5.98 15.28
CA LEU A 684 17.17 -5.51 16.44
C LEU A 684 16.60 -4.12 16.16
N VAL A 685 15.36 -3.90 16.57
CA VAL A 685 14.72 -2.57 16.63
C VAL A 685 14.39 -2.28 18.08
N LEU A 686 14.82 -1.13 18.60
CA LEU A 686 14.32 -0.59 19.86
C LEU A 686 13.37 0.56 19.54
N LYS A 687 12.17 0.52 20.12
CA LYS A 687 11.16 1.56 19.94
C LYS A 687 10.22 1.62 21.14
N ASP A 688 9.98 2.84 21.64
CA ASP A 688 9.04 3.10 22.75
C ASP A 688 9.26 2.15 23.96
N GLY A 689 10.54 1.86 24.30
CA GLY A 689 10.91 1.00 25.44
C GLY A 689 10.68 -0.49 25.21
N ASN A 690 10.46 -0.93 23.99
CA ASN A 690 10.38 -2.33 23.61
C ASN A 690 11.53 -2.72 22.67
N ALA A 691 11.93 -3.97 22.74
CA ALA A 691 12.72 -4.63 21.70
C ALA A 691 11.76 -5.34 20.72
N TYR A 692 12.06 -5.23 19.44
CA TYR A 692 11.43 -5.98 18.36
C TYR A 692 12.52 -6.71 17.58
N TYR A 693 12.29 -7.98 17.30
CA TYR A 693 13.20 -8.78 16.48
C TYR A 693 12.62 -8.92 15.08
N PRO A 694 13.23 -8.27 14.05
CA PRO A 694 12.75 -8.39 12.67
C PRO A 694 12.52 -9.83 12.23
N SER A 695 13.39 -10.77 12.62
CA SER A 695 13.22 -12.20 12.31
C SER A 695 11.93 -12.84 12.86
N GLU A 696 11.41 -12.35 13.98
CA GLU A 696 10.13 -12.81 14.52
C GLU A 696 8.95 -12.22 13.75
N ILE A 697 9.07 -10.94 13.37
CA ILE A 697 8.07 -10.24 12.55
C ILE A 697 8.02 -10.87 11.15
N ASP A 698 9.18 -11.03 10.51
CA ASP A 698 9.29 -11.67 9.19
C ASP A 698 8.64 -13.06 9.18
N THR A 699 8.98 -13.89 10.18
CA THR A 699 8.40 -15.23 10.32
C THR A 699 6.87 -15.16 10.49
N ALA A 700 6.35 -14.19 11.24
CA ALA A 700 4.91 -14.02 11.45
C ALA A 700 4.17 -13.60 10.17
N LEU A 701 4.89 -12.93 9.23
CA LEU A 701 4.39 -12.48 7.93
C LEU A 701 4.72 -13.46 6.78
N GLY A 702 5.28 -14.65 7.10
CA GLY A 702 5.66 -15.63 6.07
C GLY A 702 6.92 -15.27 5.28
N ILE A 703 7.71 -14.33 5.77
CA ILE A 703 8.96 -13.86 5.16
C ILE A 703 10.13 -14.63 5.77
N LYS A 704 11.11 -15.03 4.97
CA LYS A 704 12.36 -15.59 5.44
C LYS A 704 13.24 -14.47 6.02
N PRO A 705 13.67 -14.55 7.27
CA PRO A 705 14.45 -13.50 7.92
C PRO A 705 15.74 -13.11 7.17
N PHE A 706 16.10 -11.82 7.23
CA PHE A 706 17.31 -11.26 6.61
C PHE A 706 18.54 -11.30 7.52
N ALA A 707 18.33 -11.39 8.85
CA ALA A 707 19.39 -11.46 9.84
C ALA A 707 18.95 -12.33 11.03
N ASP A 708 19.93 -12.87 11.74
CA ASP A 708 19.67 -13.52 13.01
C ASP A 708 19.31 -12.46 14.09
N PRO A 709 18.41 -12.78 15.03
CA PRO A 709 18.01 -11.83 16.07
C PRO A 709 19.18 -11.54 17.02
N LEU A 710 19.46 -10.26 17.24
CA LEU A 710 20.38 -9.83 18.29
C LEU A 710 19.63 -9.73 19.62
N ARG A 711 19.73 -10.78 20.44
CA ARG A 711 18.95 -10.90 21.67
C ARG A 711 19.40 -9.92 22.76
N VAL A 712 18.43 -9.39 23.49
CA VAL A 712 18.64 -8.61 24.71
C VAL A 712 18.80 -9.55 25.89
N GLU A 713 19.89 -9.41 26.64
CA GLU A 713 20.12 -10.14 27.89
C GLU A 713 19.53 -9.35 29.05
N THR A 714 18.58 -9.95 29.77
CA THR A 714 18.04 -9.39 31.01
C THR A 714 18.81 -9.98 32.19
N LYS A 715 19.35 -9.12 33.05
CA LYS A 715 20.00 -9.60 34.28
C LYS A 715 18.94 -10.13 35.20
N ALA A 716 19.11 -11.36 35.63
CA ALA A 716 18.35 -11.90 36.76
C ALA A 716 18.64 -11.06 38.00
N GLU A 717 17.57 -10.71 38.74
CA GLU A 717 17.67 -9.95 40.01
C GLU A 717 18.56 -10.68 41.04
#